data_73571c9ed2fe0ffd38435fda326b5b89
#
_entry.id   73571c9ed2fe0ffd38435fda326b5b89
#
_cell.length_a   1.000
_cell.length_b   1.000
_cell.length_c   1.000
_cell.angle_alpha   90.00
_cell.angle_beta   90.00
_cell.angle_gamma   90.00
#
_symmetry.space_group_name_H-M   'P 1'
#
loop_
_entity.id
_entity.type
_entity.pdbx_description
1 polymer ?
#
loop_
_entity_poly.entity_id
_entity_poly.type
_entity_poly.pdbx_seq_one_letter_code
_entity_poly.pdbx_strand_id
1 'polypeptide(L)'
;MTTLDATGVVALIPAKDSDKSIGATVRSAKAIPGVERVLVIDDGSSDATAEQAGLAGADVLRLAVNVGKAGAVMAGVRAAPLAAVYLMIDADVGASAGAAAVLVDPVLGGSADMTIGVLPSAGTKGGFGLVRNLAAAGIERACGFRAEAPLSGQRAIRGELLRSLRLAPRFGLETALTIDAVRNGARVIEMPVAMDHRHTGRRWDGFRHRGHQGVDIVRALWERLTGARLRMAIIALVTLSLMVWMQWSGGRWEPSSRALREKPSKVVLFGMPRLGFDDLDKGDTPNLDQLIERGALAAMSVRTLSGRPSTVEGYASLNAGTRVRANVVDGASAHQADDPLESGPAREVAARRTGRAVGHADIVVVGYPSVVRQISGKHLSSEPGALGDALHLAGKRTAVVGNADYGDSVPEDEINRPIGVSLIDRSGSVDAGRVAADLLEADAGSPFGVRFDHSRMTEAFQSALDEADVIAIDPGDIDRAVGYRARSLDRPAKAQRLNAIRRTDALLGDVVRMAPKDALVLVVSVSPPSPGWHLTPFVVGGPGIKRGYVQSPSVKRPGVVTVTDIAPTILEAVGADVPTGMIGHALRYRGTQPDLDYLDHLDRDAEFREGIYFPIAMAFIIIQALLYLIVMTALSHLRDGTRTTSVLRALVVAVAAFPLATFLFRAVPEVAVLGGAGVVVLLAIDACVTALALRARRHALSPLAWVAGATVVLIVLDLATGARLQYSSFLGYSLHTAARFFGIGNTSFAVLGACAVIAACLHVEHAPRRREALLTAAGFFAVVAMSDGAPALGNDVGGILTLVPVFGLTLVALSGRRLNVRHLLVVGALLALLLGVATGLDLLREPEARTHLGRFAADLFGGDGTAGTTISRKLATNLRVLGTSIWAWMVPISAVFMLYVLVHLDRGAELLPRGSARRIGVIAAIAVGLLGFAVNDSGVVVTALVFVYLGPYLTLLALHHEPEPILVVNDR
;
A
#
# COMPACT_ATOMS: atom_id res chain seq x y z
N MET A 1 24.58 28.73 -26.77
CA MET A 1 25.70 28.81 -25.80
C MET A 1 26.92 29.33 -26.56
N THR A 2 27.42 30.53 -26.24
CA THR A 2 28.62 31.10 -26.88
C THR A 2 29.82 30.30 -26.41
N THR A 3 30.67 29.82 -27.33
CA THR A 3 31.90 29.08 -27.01
C THR A 3 33.06 30.02 -26.94
N LEU A 4 34.08 29.68 -26.13
CA LEU A 4 35.36 30.42 -26.06
C LEU A 4 36.33 29.86 -27.11
N ASP A 5 36.92 30.75 -27.91
CA ASP A 5 37.91 30.38 -28.92
C ASP A 5 39.33 30.27 -28.30
N ALA A 6 39.48 29.44 -27.28
CA ALA A 6 40.77 29.18 -26.62
C ALA A 6 41.23 27.77 -26.98
N THR A 7 42.41 27.70 -27.62
CA THR A 7 43.02 26.41 -28.02
C THR A 7 44.20 25.99 -27.12
N GLY A 8 44.63 26.85 -26.20
CA GLY A 8 45.70 26.58 -25.22
C GLY A 8 45.17 26.10 -23.86
N VAL A 9 45.74 26.67 -22.80
CA VAL A 9 45.36 26.34 -21.42
C VAL A 9 44.23 27.23 -20.94
N VAL A 10 43.12 26.60 -20.51
CA VAL A 10 41.99 27.30 -19.88
C VAL A 10 41.93 26.92 -18.39
N ALA A 11 42.04 27.92 -17.51
CA ALA A 11 41.86 27.72 -16.09
C ALA A 11 40.36 27.69 -15.76
N LEU A 12 39.89 26.59 -15.20
CA LEU A 12 38.52 26.41 -14.73
C LEU A 12 38.47 26.59 -13.21
N ILE A 13 37.70 27.57 -12.76
CA ILE A 13 37.53 27.90 -11.32
C ILE A 13 36.05 27.78 -10.96
N PRO A 14 35.58 26.59 -10.53
CA PRO A 14 34.22 26.45 -9.99
C PRO A 14 34.12 27.21 -8.66
N ALA A 15 33.20 28.15 -8.56
CA ALA A 15 33.06 29.03 -7.41
C ALA A 15 31.63 29.05 -6.87
N LYS A 16 31.50 29.08 -5.55
CA LYS A 16 30.27 29.34 -4.86
C LYS A 16 30.53 30.09 -3.56
N ASP A 17 29.81 31.21 -3.37
CA ASP A 17 29.89 32.08 -2.19
C ASP A 17 31.38 32.33 -1.77
N SER A 18 32.18 32.81 -2.74
CA SER A 18 33.64 32.97 -2.62
C SER A 18 34.15 34.39 -2.89
N ASP A 19 33.29 35.40 -2.66
CA ASP A 19 33.55 36.83 -2.95
C ASP A 19 34.90 37.35 -2.39
N LYS A 20 35.34 36.85 -1.23
CA LYS A 20 36.54 37.29 -0.53
C LYS A 20 37.86 36.79 -1.16
N SER A 21 37.80 35.64 -1.82
CA SER A 21 39.01 34.97 -2.33
C SER A 21 39.09 34.95 -3.84
N ILE A 22 37.99 34.95 -4.55
CA ILE A 22 37.92 34.70 -5.99
C ILE A 22 38.72 35.71 -6.79
N GLY A 23 38.69 37.02 -6.43
CA GLY A 23 39.45 38.05 -7.16
C GLY A 23 40.96 37.84 -7.09
N ALA A 24 41.49 37.41 -5.95
CA ALA A 24 42.93 37.10 -5.80
C ALA A 24 43.27 35.81 -6.56
N THR A 25 42.43 34.79 -6.48
CA THR A 25 42.57 33.51 -7.20
C THR A 25 42.63 33.74 -8.72
N VAL A 26 41.72 34.54 -9.27
CA VAL A 26 41.68 34.88 -10.70
C VAL A 26 42.96 35.62 -11.16
N ARG A 27 43.35 36.68 -10.44
CA ARG A 27 44.59 37.43 -10.82
C ARG A 27 45.81 36.55 -10.81
N SER A 28 45.93 35.68 -9.81
CA SER A 28 47.06 34.76 -9.69
C SER A 28 47.02 33.65 -10.73
N ALA A 29 45.85 33.11 -11.06
CA ALA A 29 45.70 32.11 -12.11
C ALA A 29 45.99 32.70 -13.50
N LYS A 30 45.60 33.94 -13.75
CA LYS A 30 45.85 34.66 -15.01
C LYS A 30 47.35 34.93 -15.27
N ALA A 31 48.16 35.02 -14.19
CA ALA A 31 49.60 35.20 -14.26
C ALA A 31 50.38 33.90 -14.52
N ILE A 32 49.74 32.75 -14.56
CA ILE A 32 50.37 31.45 -14.83
C ILE A 32 50.81 31.40 -16.29
N PRO A 33 52.08 31.11 -16.60
CA PRO A 33 52.53 30.96 -17.99
C PRO A 33 51.73 29.91 -18.76
N GLY A 34 51.36 30.25 -19.97
CA GLY A 34 50.59 29.36 -20.85
C GLY A 34 49.06 29.37 -20.63
N VAL A 35 48.56 30.02 -19.59
CA VAL A 35 47.12 30.20 -19.39
C VAL A 35 46.62 31.31 -20.31
N GLU A 36 45.81 30.94 -21.30
CA GLU A 36 45.21 31.90 -22.27
C GLU A 36 44.03 32.60 -21.67
N ARG A 37 43.18 31.84 -20.93
CA ARG A 37 41.93 32.36 -20.35
C ARG A 37 41.64 31.75 -18.99
N VAL A 38 41.00 32.55 -18.14
CA VAL A 38 40.49 32.10 -16.84
C VAL A 38 38.97 32.15 -16.88
N LEU A 39 38.31 31.01 -16.76
CA LEU A 39 36.87 30.87 -16.74
C LEU A 39 36.40 30.52 -15.31
N VAL A 40 35.69 31.47 -14.70
CA VAL A 40 35.04 31.26 -13.40
C VAL A 40 33.63 30.74 -13.64
N ILE A 41 33.29 29.63 -13.05
CA ILE A 41 31.95 29.06 -13.14
C ILE A 41 31.25 29.31 -11.79
N ASP A 42 30.41 30.33 -11.77
CA ASP A 42 29.61 30.70 -10.60
C ASP A 42 28.40 29.73 -10.46
N ASP A 43 28.50 28.80 -9.50
CA ASP A 43 27.54 27.75 -9.26
C ASP A 43 26.37 28.25 -8.38
N GLY A 44 25.76 29.35 -8.82
CA GLY A 44 24.58 29.95 -8.17
C GLY A 44 24.95 30.60 -6.83
N SER A 45 25.98 31.44 -6.79
CA SER A 45 26.35 32.20 -5.58
C SER A 45 25.28 33.22 -5.24
N SER A 46 25.15 33.48 -3.94
CA SER A 46 24.26 34.49 -3.36
C SER A 46 24.98 35.80 -2.98
N ASP A 47 26.34 35.81 -3.07
CA ASP A 47 27.23 36.92 -2.80
C ASP A 47 27.75 37.57 -4.08
N ALA A 48 28.74 38.44 -3.97
CA ALA A 48 29.40 39.16 -5.07
C ALA A 48 30.44 38.32 -5.83
N THR A 49 30.47 37.00 -5.71
CA THR A 49 31.48 36.11 -6.33
C THR A 49 31.65 36.38 -7.83
N ALA A 50 30.58 36.40 -8.60
CA ALA A 50 30.64 36.59 -10.05
C ALA A 50 31.15 37.99 -10.43
N GLU A 51 30.76 39.01 -9.70
CA GLU A 51 31.20 40.39 -9.91
C GLU A 51 32.69 40.54 -9.63
N GLN A 52 33.16 40.03 -8.49
CA GLN A 52 34.58 40.06 -8.10
C GLN A 52 35.45 39.28 -9.07
N ALA A 53 34.94 38.15 -9.63
CA ALA A 53 35.67 37.40 -10.67
C ALA A 53 35.81 38.20 -11.98
N GLY A 54 34.73 38.86 -12.42
CA GLY A 54 34.73 39.70 -13.61
C GLY A 54 35.67 40.92 -13.47
N LEU A 55 35.62 41.60 -12.31
CA LEU A 55 36.52 42.71 -12.01
C LEU A 55 37.98 42.29 -11.96
N ALA A 56 38.29 41.05 -11.61
CA ALA A 56 39.64 40.49 -11.63
C ALA A 56 40.09 40.08 -13.03
N GLY A 57 39.21 40.15 -14.07
CA GLY A 57 39.51 39.86 -15.46
C GLY A 57 39.28 38.42 -15.88
N ALA A 58 38.40 37.70 -15.23
CA ALA A 58 37.95 36.38 -15.67
C ALA A 58 36.71 36.48 -16.60
N ASP A 59 36.60 35.52 -17.49
CA ASP A 59 35.27 35.21 -18.09
C ASP A 59 34.38 34.52 -17.04
N VAL A 60 33.14 34.92 -16.94
CA VAL A 60 32.24 34.40 -15.90
C VAL A 60 31.06 33.68 -16.53
N LEU A 61 30.95 32.40 -16.22
CA LEU A 61 29.81 31.58 -16.55
C LEU A 61 28.87 31.45 -15.33
N ARG A 62 27.76 32.15 -15.32
CA ARG A 62 26.77 32.08 -14.24
C ARG A 62 25.78 30.94 -14.47
N LEU A 63 25.65 30.07 -13.48
CA LEU A 63 24.63 29.02 -13.43
C LEU A 63 23.45 29.51 -12.58
N ALA A 64 22.25 29.32 -13.07
CA ALA A 64 21.02 29.77 -12.37
C ALA A 64 20.76 29.01 -11.07
N VAL A 65 21.26 27.78 -10.94
CA VAL A 65 21.10 26.92 -9.77
C VAL A 65 22.39 26.19 -9.44
N ASN A 66 22.56 25.86 -8.17
CA ASN A 66 23.73 25.09 -7.73
C ASN A 66 23.67 23.66 -8.27
N VAL A 67 24.55 23.32 -9.18
CA VAL A 67 24.72 21.98 -9.77
C VAL A 67 25.88 21.19 -9.14
N GLY A 68 26.62 21.81 -8.22
CA GLY A 68 27.80 21.25 -7.54
C GLY A 68 29.06 21.28 -8.39
N LYS A 69 30.24 21.13 -7.73
CA LYS A 69 31.56 21.28 -8.36
C LYS A 69 31.73 20.54 -9.68
N ALA A 70 31.27 19.28 -9.76
CA ALA A 70 31.37 18.48 -10.98
C ALA A 70 30.50 19.04 -12.13
N GLY A 71 29.29 19.48 -11.80
CA GLY A 71 28.38 20.12 -12.76
C GLY A 71 28.92 21.44 -13.28
N ALA A 72 29.52 22.25 -12.39
CA ALA A 72 30.19 23.51 -12.74
C ALA A 72 31.38 23.26 -13.66
N VAL A 73 32.27 22.31 -13.33
CA VAL A 73 33.40 21.94 -14.20
C VAL A 73 32.89 21.49 -15.58
N MET A 74 31.87 20.67 -15.66
CA MET A 74 31.32 20.24 -16.96
C MET A 74 30.70 21.40 -17.76
N ALA A 75 30.08 22.38 -17.08
CA ALA A 75 29.60 23.59 -17.74
C ALA A 75 30.77 24.42 -18.32
N GLY A 76 31.88 24.56 -17.57
CA GLY A 76 33.09 25.20 -18.04
C GLY A 76 33.71 24.49 -19.24
N VAL A 77 33.81 23.15 -19.21
CA VAL A 77 34.29 22.34 -20.34
C VAL A 77 33.41 22.54 -21.59
N ARG A 78 32.10 22.64 -21.44
CA ARG A 78 31.18 22.94 -22.57
C ARG A 78 31.35 24.35 -23.09
N ALA A 79 31.68 25.33 -22.24
CA ALA A 79 31.92 26.71 -22.63
C ALA A 79 33.27 26.92 -23.35
N ALA A 80 34.28 26.07 -23.06
CA ALA A 80 35.59 26.12 -23.68
C ALA A 80 35.97 24.78 -24.35
N PRO A 81 35.25 24.30 -25.39
CA PRO A 81 35.36 22.93 -25.89
C PRO A 81 36.66 22.67 -26.66
N LEU A 82 37.40 23.71 -27.08
CA LEU A 82 38.62 23.61 -27.87
C LEU A 82 39.90 23.65 -27.02
N ALA A 83 39.80 23.85 -25.71
CA ALA A 83 40.97 23.91 -24.82
C ALA A 83 41.84 22.65 -24.95
N ALA A 84 43.16 22.84 -25.12
CA ALA A 84 44.14 21.77 -25.15
C ALA A 84 44.36 21.18 -23.74
N VAL A 85 44.42 22.05 -22.74
CA VAL A 85 44.59 21.68 -21.32
C VAL A 85 43.58 22.46 -20.47
N TYR A 86 42.91 21.77 -19.54
CA TYR A 86 42.13 22.42 -18.49
C TYR A 86 42.95 22.40 -17.19
N LEU A 87 43.16 23.59 -16.62
CA LEU A 87 43.74 23.74 -15.30
C LEU A 87 42.64 24.01 -14.29
N MET A 88 42.32 23.03 -13.46
CA MET A 88 41.29 23.12 -12.39
C MET A 88 41.94 23.74 -11.15
N ILE A 89 41.34 24.80 -10.62
CA ILE A 89 41.77 25.50 -9.41
C ILE A 89 40.56 25.76 -8.52
N ASP A 90 40.69 25.52 -7.22
CA ASP A 90 39.61 25.85 -6.27
C ASP A 90 39.52 27.37 -6.02
N ALA A 91 38.30 27.89 -5.82
CA ALA A 91 38.03 29.33 -5.72
C ALA A 91 38.60 30.00 -4.46
N ASP A 92 38.99 29.22 -3.44
CA ASP A 92 39.40 29.70 -2.12
C ASP A 92 40.95 29.72 -1.89
N VAL A 93 41.73 29.41 -2.91
CA VAL A 93 43.21 29.37 -2.81
C VAL A 93 43.90 30.77 -2.86
N GLY A 94 43.16 31.78 -3.26
CA GLY A 94 43.65 33.18 -3.26
C GLY A 94 44.94 33.41 -4.09
N ALA A 95 45.85 34.19 -3.56
CA ALA A 95 47.10 34.56 -4.22
C ALA A 95 48.06 33.35 -4.48
N SER A 96 47.87 32.23 -3.77
CA SER A 96 48.67 31.02 -3.97
C SER A 96 48.32 30.23 -5.24
N ALA A 97 47.27 30.61 -5.97
CA ALA A 97 46.85 29.95 -7.21
C ALA A 97 47.94 29.88 -8.27
N GLY A 98 48.86 30.84 -8.31
CA GLY A 98 50.01 30.85 -9.22
C GLY A 98 50.97 29.65 -9.07
N ALA A 99 50.99 29.01 -7.91
CA ALA A 99 51.80 27.81 -7.68
C ALA A 99 51.28 26.60 -8.50
N ALA A 100 50.09 26.67 -9.08
CA ALA A 100 49.58 25.65 -9.99
C ALA A 100 50.32 25.62 -11.35
N ALA A 101 51.19 26.57 -11.64
CA ALA A 101 52.01 26.60 -12.87
C ALA A 101 52.74 25.28 -13.10
N VAL A 102 53.31 24.67 -12.03
CA VAL A 102 54.04 23.41 -12.13
C VAL A 102 53.21 22.25 -12.67
N LEU A 103 51.88 22.32 -12.57
CA LEU A 103 50.98 21.29 -13.06
C LEU A 103 50.76 21.33 -14.57
N VAL A 104 51.00 22.48 -15.20
CA VAL A 104 50.66 22.73 -16.61
C VAL A 104 51.72 22.15 -17.55
N ASP A 105 53.00 22.40 -17.28
CA ASP A 105 54.10 22.05 -18.17
C ASP A 105 54.17 20.56 -18.53
N PRO A 106 53.99 19.59 -17.59
CA PRO A 106 54.04 18.18 -17.95
C PRO A 106 52.92 17.73 -18.85
N VAL A 107 51.74 18.40 -18.79
CA VAL A 107 50.62 18.09 -19.64
C VAL A 107 50.77 18.70 -21.02
N LEU A 108 51.21 19.96 -21.10
CA LEU A 108 51.53 20.62 -22.37
C LEU A 108 52.67 19.92 -23.10
N GLY A 109 53.73 19.56 -22.38
CA GLY A 109 54.92 18.86 -22.92
C GLY A 109 54.65 17.38 -23.25
N GLY A 110 53.43 16.87 -22.99
CA GLY A 110 53.06 15.52 -23.30
C GLY A 110 53.71 14.42 -22.45
N SER A 111 54.40 14.77 -21.34
CA SER A 111 54.96 13.79 -20.41
C SER A 111 53.93 13.22 -19.44
N ALA A 112 52.83 13.94 -19.18
CA ALA A 112 51.68 13.50 -18.44
C ALA A 112 50.38 13.81 -19.21
N ASP A 113 49.33 13.10 -18.93
CA ASP A 113 48.00 13.34 -19.46
C ASP A 113 47.11 14.01 -18.38
N MET A 114 47.47 13.84 -17.11
CA MET A 114 46.88 14.53 -15.98
C MET A 114 47.92 14.68 -14.87
N THR A 115 48.00 15.89 -14.31
CA THR A 115 48.78 16.16 -13.09
C THR A 115 47.86 16.48 -11.92
N ILE A 116 48.25 16.07 -10.72
CA ILE A 116 47.54 16.32 -9.49
C ILE A 116 48.45 17.05 -8.51
N GLY A 117 47.97 18.17 -7.96
CA GLY A 117 48.76 18.95 -6.99
C GLY A 117 48.67 18.33 -5.59
N VAL A 118 49.82 18.00 -5.01
CA VAL A 118 49.98 17.58 -3.61
C VAL A 118 50.19 18.82 -2.75
N LEU A 119 49.19 19.17 -1.96
CA LEU A 119 49.22 20.35 -1.10
C LEU A 119 49.96 20.06 0.20
N PRO A 120 50.59 21.07 0.84
CA PRO A 120 51.28 20.89 2.13
C PRO A 120 50.34 20.32 3.20
N SER A 121 50.85 19.44 4.05
CA SER A 121 50.06 18.79 5.08
C SER A 121 49.57 19.80 6.12
N ALA A 122 48.28 19.70 6.52
CA ALA A 122 47.66 20.57 7.51
C ALA A 122 48.19 20.36 8.96
N GLY A 123 49.11 19.44 9.19
CA GLY A 123 49.67 19.11 10.52
C GLY A 123 48.56 18.74 11.54
N THR A 124 48.70 19.28 12.77
CA THR A 124 47.74 19.04 13.87
C THR A 124 46.36 19.67 13.67
N LYS A 125 46.18 20.55 12.68
CA LYS A 125 44.90 21.22 12.34
C LYS A 125 44.00 20.35 11.44
N GLY A 126 44.51 19.22 10.90
CA GLY A 126 43.75 18.29 10.08
C GLY A 126 42.81 17.39 10.88
N GLY A 127 41.79 16.82 10.21
CA GLY A 127 40.96 15.75 10.77
C GLY A 127 41.68 14.39 10.79
N PHE A 128 41.01 13.33 11.28
CA PHE A 128 41.56 11.97 11.42
C PHE A 128 42.00 11.26 10.11
N GLY A 129 41.97 11.91 8.96
CA GLY A 129 42.41 11.34 7.69
C GLY A 129 41.55 10.19 7.13
N LEU A 130 40.50 9.76 7.82
CA LEU A 130 39.70 8.59 7.45
C LEU A 130 39.14 8.68 6.02
N VAL A 131 38.59 9.83 5.63
CA VAL A 131 38.00 10.05 4.31
C VAL A 131 39.07 10.03 3.22
N ARG A 132 40.27 10.62 3.49
CA ARG A 132 41.43 10.60 2.60
C ARG A 132 41.95 9.17 2.40
N ASN A 133 42.13 8.44 3.50
CA ASN A 133 42.63 7.06 3.46
C ASN A 133 41.64 6.12 2.75
N LEU A 134 40.33 6.32 2.94
CA LEU A 134 39.30 5.59 2.22
C LEU A 134 39.37 5.87 0.70
N ALA A 135 39.53 7.13 0.30
CA ALA A 135 39.65 7.50 -1.09
C ALA A 135 40.94 6.93 -1.71
N ALA A 136 42.09 7.04 -1.03
CA ALA A 136 43.36 6.49 -1.49
C ALA A 136 43.33 4.97 -1.66
N ALA A 137 42.88 4.25 -0.64
CA ALA A 137 42.72 2.79 -0.70
C ALA A 137 41.70 2.37 -1.79
N GLY A 138 40.61 3.14 -1.97
CA GLY A 138 39.64 2.92 -3.03
C GLY A 138 40.21 3.11 -4.44
N ILE A 139 41.03 4.14 -4.66
CA ILE A 139 41.74 4.40 -5.93
C ILE A 139 42.71 3.26 -6.22
N GLU A 140 43.59 2.93 -5.23
CA GLU A 140 44.57 1.85 -5.39
C GLU A 140 43.87 0.52 -5.76
N ARG A 141 42.79 0.18 -5.05
CA ARG A 141 42.03 -1.05 -5.34
C ARG A 141 41.32 -1.01 -6.69
N ALA A 142 40.86 0.17 -7.15
CA ALA A 142 40.11 0.32 -8.38
C ALA A 142 40.97 0.33 -9.64
N CYS A 143 42.16 0.91 -9.58
CA CYS A 143 43.03 1.12 -10.76
C CYS A 143 44.53 0.93 -10.52
N GLY A 144 44.95 0.54 -9.33
CA GLY A 144 46.36 0.29 -8.98
C GLY A 144 47.19 1.55 -8.74
N PHE A 145 46.60 2.76 -8.84
CA PHE A 145 47.30 4.01 -8.61
C PHE A 145 47.35 4.35 -7.12
N ARG A 146 48.54 4.56 -6.57
CA ARG A 146 48.75 4.96 -5.17
C ARG A 146 48.69 6.47 -5.05
N ALA A 147 47.55 7.02 -4.71
CA ALA A 147 47.32 8.45 -4.62
C ALA A 147 47.78 9.02 -3.27
N GLU A 148 48.68 10.00 -3.28
CA GLU A 148 49.10 10.80 -2.09
C GLU A 148 48.03 11.88 -1.79
N ALA A 149 47.46 12.50 -2.85
CA ALA A 149 46.48 13.56 -2.78
C ALA A 149 45.13 13.17 -3.42
N PRO A 150 44.44 12.12 -2.95
CA PRO A 150 43.26 11.53 -3.60
C PRO A 150 42.07 12.50 -3.72
N LEU A 151 42.06 13.57 -2.93
CA LEU A 151 40.96 14.57 -2.85
C LEU A 151 41.40 15.96 -3.33
N SER A 152 42.60 16.09 -3.95
CA SER A 152 43.05 17.37 -4.44
C SER A 152 42.20 17.85 -5.62
N GLY A 153 41.69 19.09 -5.54
CA GLY A 153 41.01 19.79 -6.59
C GLY A 153 41.93 20.46 -7.62
N GLN A 154 43.19 20.59 -7.29
CA GLN A 154 44.19 21.25 -8.12
C GLN A 154 44.74 20.27 -9.15
N ARG A 155 44.41 20.44 -10.42
CA ARG A 155 44.76 19.48 -11.48
C ARG A 155 44.93 20.16 -12.83
N ALA A 156 45.91 19.74 -13.62
CA ALA A 156 45.92 20.03 -15.05
C ALA A 156 45.61 18.75 -15.82
N ILE A 157 44.74 18.82 -16.79
CA ILE A 157 44.21 17.67 -17.51
C ILE A 157 44.15 17.97 -18.99
N ARG A 158 44.64 17.06 -19.84
CA ARG A 158 44.56 17.18 -21.29
C ARG A 158 43.06 17.27 -21.71
N GLY A 159 42.75 18.22 -22.61
CA GLY A 159 41.39 18.56 -22.97
C GLY A 159 40.59 17.39 -23.51
N GLU A 160 41.19 16.58 -24.42
CA GLU A 160 40.53 15.37 -24.93
C GLU A 160 40.19 14.37 -23.82
N LEU A 161 41.13 14.17 -22.87
CA LEU A 161 40.91 13.25 -21.77
C LEU A 161 39.72 13.71 -20.92
N LEU A 162 39.69 14.97 -20.47
CA LEU A 162 38.62 15.48 -19.63
C LEU A 162 37.24 15.42 -20.32
N ARG A 163 37.21 15.73 -21.64
CA ARG A 163 35.96 15.62 -22.43
C ARG A 163 35.46 14.18 -22.59
N SER A 164 36.35 13.19 -22.56
CA SER A 164 36.00 11.78 -22.68
C SER A 164 35.53 11.16 -21.37
N LEU A 165 35.86 11.76 -20.20
CA LEU A 165 35.56 11.22 -18.88
C LEU A 165 34.19 11.63 -18.38
N ARG A 166 33.55 10.75 -17.60
CA ARG A 166 32.29 11.03 -16.90
C ARG A 166 32.62 11.43 -15.48
N LEU A 167 32.35 12.68 -15.14
CA LEU A 167 32.59 13.20 -13.81
C LEU A 167 31.56 12.68 -12.79
N ALA A 168 32.04 12.21 -11.65
CA ALA A 168 31.17 11.87 -10.54
C ALA A 168 30.65 13.14 -9.84
N PRO A 169 29.41 13.15 -9.34
CA PRO A 169 28.84 14.34 -8.70
C PRO A 169 29.48 14.65 -7.35
N ARG A 170 29.52 15.94 -7.00
CA ARG A 170 29.97 16.47 -5.70
C ARG A 170 31.41 16.08 -5.34
N PHE A 171 31.61 15.63 -4.07
CA PHE A 171 32.90 15.25 -3.51
C PHE A 171 33.46 13.90 -4.02
N GLY A 172 32.76 13.19 -4.84
CA GLY A 172 33.25 12.01 -5.53
C GLY A 172 34.07 12.35 -6.78
N LEU A 173 34.08 13.63 -7.23
CA LEU A 173 34.70 14.09 -8.46
C LEU A 173 36.17 13.70 -8.54
N GLU A 174 36.98 14.10 -7.55
CA GLU A 174 38.43 13.95 -7.56
C GLU A 174 38.84 12.48 -7.57
N THR A 175 38.22 11.68 -6.71
CA THR A 175 38.45 10.22 -6.62
C THR A 175 38.08 9.52 -7.93
N ALA A 176 36.90 9.84 -8.46
CA ALA A 176 36.40 9.26 -9.70
C ALA A 176 37.24 9.62 -10.90
N LEU A 177 37.64 10.89 -11.01
CA LEU A 177 38.44 11.41 -12.11
C LEU A 177 39.82 10.71 -12.18
N THR A 178 40.47 10.49 -11.03
CA THR A 178 41.72 9.74 -10.96
C THR A 178 41.55 8.30 -11.45
N ILE A 179 40.52 7.58 -10.93
CA ILE A 179 40.25 6.19 -11.35
C ILE A 179 39.95 6.09 -12.84
N ASP A 180 39.10 6.97 -13.34
CA ASP A 180 38.66 6.92 -14.73
C ASP A 180 39.79 7.34 -15.70
N ALA A 181 40.64 8.31 -15.33
CA ALA A 181 41.80 8.68 -16.11
C ALA A 181 42.78 7.50 -16.23
N VAL A 182 43.18 6.89 -15.11
CA VAL A 182 44.11 5.75 -15.12
C VAL A 182 43.53 4.56 -15.90
N ARG A 183 42.24 4.25 -15.74
CA ARG A 183 41.57 3.17 -16.49
C ARG A 183 41.50 3.43 -18.00
N ASN A 184 41.51 4.67 -18.40
CA ASN A 184 41.59 5.04 -19.82
C ASN A 184 43.06 5.11 -20.35
N GLY A 185 44.00 4.63 -19.58
CA GLY A 185 45.42 4.56 -19.98
C GLY A 185 46.18 5.88 -19.84
N ALA A 186 45.59 6.87 -19.15
CA ALA A 186 46.22 8.17 -18.96
C ALA A 186 47.43 8.08 -17.99
N ARG A 187 48.51 8.77 -18.32
CA ARG A 187 49.66 8.95 -17.44
C ARG A 187 49.35 10.02 -16.39
N VAL A 188 49.10 9.60 -15.17
CA VAL A 188 48.79 10.48 -14.04
C VAL A 188 50.01 10.63 -13.14
N ILE A 189 50.38 11.90 -12.85
CA ILE A 189 51.53 12.24 -12.02
C ILE A 189 51.06 13.16 -10.88
N GLU A 190 51.51 12.91 -9.66
CA GLU A 190 51.32 13.80 -8.50
C GLU A 190 52.55 14.70 -8.32
N MET A 191 52.34 16.00 -8.09
CA MET A 191 53.41 17.01 -7.98
C MET A 191 53.18 17.89 -6.74
N PRO A 192 54.21 18.18 -5.95
CA PRO A 192 54.10 19.09 -4.82
C PRO A 192 53.78 20.51 -5.29
N VAL A 193 52.77 21.14 -4.70
CA VAL A 193 52.33 22.50 -5.02
C VAL A 193 52.25 23.32 -3.72
N ALA A 194 52.96 24.42 -3.68
CA ALA A 194 52.97 25.31 -2.52
C ALA A 194 51.74 26.23 -2.50
N MET A 195 50.54 25.63 -2.35
CA MET A 195 49.29 26.35 -2.28
C MET A 195 48.69 26.30 -0.88
N ASP A 196 48.10 27.40 -0.46
CA ASP A 196 47.39 27.47 0.80
C ASP A 196 45.88 27.22 0.54
N HIS A 197 45.23 26.53 1.44
CA HIS A 197 43.80 26.28 1.33
C HIS A 197 43.10 26.34 2.71
N ARG A 198 41.85 26.65 2.70
CA ARG A 198 41.05 26.83 3.91
C ARG A 198 40.84 25.50 4.66
N HIS A 199 41.39 25.40 5.86
CA HIS A 199 41.23 24.22 6.71
C HIS A 199 39.86 24.23 7.44
N THR A 200 39.05 23.21 7.20
CA THR A 200 37.82 22.96 7.99
C THR A 200 38.22 22.36 9.35
N GLY A 201 38.12 23.15 10.43
CA GLY A 201 38.48 22.75 11.79
C GLY A 201 37.67 21.57 12.36
N ARG A 202 37.95 21.20 13.66
CA ARG A 202 37.31 20.09 14.40
C ARG A 202 35.92 20.40 14.96
N ARG A 203 35.16 21.37 14.41
CA ARG A 203 33.81 21.72 14.82
C ARG A 203 32.77 20.73 14.29
N TRP A 204 31.59 20.66 14.92
CA TRP A 204 30.50 19.75 14.56
C TRP A 204 30.07 19.87 13.09
N ASP A 205 30.01 21.07 12.54
CA ASP A 205 29.75 21.32 11.12
C ASP A 205 30.80 20.69 10.20
N GLY A 206 32.09 20.68 10.62
CA GLY A 206 33.15 19.98 9.92
C GLY A 206 32.98 18.45 9.93
N PHE A 207 32.40 17.86 10.98
CA PHE A 207 32.10 16.43 11.01
C PHE A 207 30.93 16.06 10.07
N ARG A 208 29.89 16.88 10.06
CA ARG A 208 28.74 16.69 9.15
C ARG A 208 29.16 16.83 7.69
N HIS A 209 29.96 17.82 7.36
CA HIS A 209 30.53 18.01 6.02
C HIS A 209 31.40 16.81 5.57
N ARG A 210 32.29 16.30 6.44
CA ARG A 210 33.09 15.10 6.17
C ARG A 210 32.26 13.81 6.06
N GLY A 211 31.20 13.70 6.80
CA GLY A 211 30.24 12.60 6.66
C GLY A 211 29.64 12.56 5.24
N HIS A 212 29.20 13.71 4.73
CA HIS A 212 28.70 13.83 3.35
C HIS A 212 29.79 13.55 2.31
N GLN A 213 31.02 14.03 2.53
CA GLN A 213 32.18 13.70 1.67
C GLN A 213 32.42 12.19 1.63
N GLY A 214 32.42 11.52 2.79
CA GLY A 214 32.61 10.08 2.89
C GLY A 214 31.55 9.29 2.10
N VAL A 215 30.28 9.67 2.21
CA VAL A 215 29.18 9.04 1.46
C VAL A 215 29.34 9.22 -0.05
N ASP A 216 29.69 10.43 -0.52
CA ASP A 216 29.89 10.69 -1.95
C ASP A 216 31.07 9.91 -2.52
N ILE A 217 32.16 9.78 -1.74
CA ILE A 217 33.33 8.97 -2.11
C ILE A 217 32.99 7.47 -2.14
N VAL A 218 32.33 6.95 -1.10
CA VAL A 218 31.87 5.55 -1.09
C VAL A 218 31.00 5.27 -2.31
N ARG A 219 30.11 6.18 -2.65
CA ARG A 219 29.26 6.04 -3.85
C ARG A 219 30.06 6.02 -5.14
N ALA A 220 31.02 6.93 -5.28
CA ALA A 220 31.90 7.00 -6.45
C ALA A 220 32.79 5.74 -6.58
N LEU A 221 33.28 5.21 -5.46
CA LEU A 221 34.04 3.96 -5.38
C LEU A 221 33.14 2.73 -5.66
N TRP A 222 31.94 2.67 -5.08
CA TRP A 222 31.00 1.57 -5.30
C TRP A 222 30.67 1.38 -6.78
N GLU A 223 30.45 2.48 -7.48
CA GLU A 223 30.19 2.44 -8.93
C GLU A 223 31.38 1.90 -9.72
N ARG A 224 32.60 2.06 -9.23
CA ARG A 224 33.86 1.73 -9.92
C ARG A 224 34.49 0.41 -9.45
N LEU A 225 34.32 0.03 -8.20
CA LEU A 225 34.86 -1.22 -7.64
C LEU A 225 33.96 -2.42 -7.96
N THR A 226 32.63 -2.19 -8.05
CA THR A 226 31.67 -3.29 -8.33
C THR A 226 31.24 -3.25 -9.79
N GLY A 227 31.56 -4.28 -10.56
CA GLY A 227 31.01 -4.43 -11.90
C GLY A 227 29.49 -4.58 -11.89
N ALA A 228 28.81 -4.20 -12.99
CA ALA A 228 27.35 -4.29 -13.11
C ALA A 228 26.81 -5.69 -12.76
N ARG A 229 27.52 -6.73 -13.18
CA ARG A 229 27.15 -8.14 -12.89
C ARG A 229 27.20 -8.48 -11.40
N LEU A 230 28.22 -7.98 -10.67
CA LEU A 230 28.37 -8.23 -9.23
C LEU A 230 27.31 -7.44 -8.44
N ARG A 231 26.99 -6.20 -8.83
CA ARG A 231 25.91 -5.42 -8.24
C ARG A 231 24.56 -6.10 -8.41
N MET A 232 24.28 -6.59 -9.61
CA MET A 232 23.06 -7.33 -9.90
C MET A 232 23.00 -8.64 -9.12
N ALA A 233 24.13 -9.35 -9.01
CA ALA A 233 24.20 -10.58 -8.21
C ALA A 233 23.97 -10.30 -6.71
N ILE A 234 24.52 -9.22 -6.16
CA ILE A 234 24.28 -8.81 -4.76
C ILE A 234 22.83 -8.41 -4.56
N ILE A 235 22.24 -7.60 -5.44
CA ILE A 235 20.83 -7.22 -5.36
C ILE A 235 19.94 -8.46 -5.48
N ALA A 236 20.22 -9.34 -6.43
CA ALA A 236 19.48 -10.59 -6.60
C ALA A 236 19.64 -11.51 -5.39
N LEU A 237 20.86 -11.63 -4.82
CA LEU A 237 21.11 -12.42 -3.62
C LEU A 237 20.42 -11.86 -2.39
N VAL A 238 20.48 -10.53 -2.17
CA VAL A 238 19.77 -9.86 -1.07
C VAL A 238 18.25 -10.01 -1.24
N THR A 239 17.73 -9.82 -2.46
CA THR A 239 16.33 -10.02 -2.77
C THR A 239 15.91 -11.47 -2.55
N LEU A 240 16.69 -12.42 -3.04
CA LEU A 240 16.45 -13.84 -2.84
C LEU A 240 16.55 -14.24 -1.36
N SER A 241 17.53 -13.72 -0.64
CA SER A 241 17.69 -13.96 0.80
C SER A 241 16.54 -13.35 1.61
N LEU A 242 16.10 -12.15 1.27
CA LEU A 242 14.89 -11.54 1.82
C LEU A 242 13.65 -12.38 1.48
N MET A 243 13.51 -12.85 0.25
CA MET A 243 12.39 -13.72 -0.15
C MET A 243 12.43 -15.07 0.58
N VAL A 244 13.59 -15.71 0.68
CA VAL A 244 13.76 -16.95 1.45
C VAL A 244 13.47 -16.73 2.92
N TRP A 245 13.97 -15.63 3.50
CA TRP A 245 13.68 -15.24 4.88
C TRP A 245 12.20 -14.93 5.09
N MET A 246 11.55 -14.23 4.15
CA MET A 246 10.12 -13.94 4.12
C MET A 246 9.29 -15.22 3.97
N GLN A 247 9.68 -16.13 3.08
CA GLN A 247 9.04 -17.43 2.92
C GLN A 247 9.22 -18.29 4.19
N TRP A 248 10.40 -18.25 4.79
CA TRP A 248 10.70 -18.95 6.02
C TRP A 248 10.05 -18.32 7.25
N SER A 249 10.00 -16.99 7.34
CA SER A 249 9.26 -16.26 8.37
C SER A 249 7.76 -16.26 8.11
N GLY A 250 7.32 -16.25 6.85
CA GLY A 250 5.92 -16.38 6.43
C GLY A 250 5.37 -17.80 6.60
N GLY A 251 6.21 -18.84 6.43
CA GLY A 251 5.87 -20.21 6.81
C GLY A 251 5.72 -20.42 8.33
N ARG A 252 6.24 -19.48 9.14
CA ARG A 252 5.89 -19.38 10.56
C ARG A 252 4.49 -18.79 10.81
N TRP A 253 3.80 -18.34 9.74
CA TRP A 253 2.41 -17.93 9.75
C TRP A 253 1.42 -19.10 9.63
N GLU A 254 1.90 -20.32 9.49
CA GLU A 254 1.19 -21.55 9.82
C GLU A 254 1.80 -22.18 11.08
N PRO A 255 1.68 -21.56 12.27
CA PRO A 255 1.95 -22.31 13.48
C PRO A 255 0.70 -23.11 13.78
N SER A 256 0.84 -24.41 13.92
CA SER A 256 -0.01 -25.29 14.74
C SER A 256 -1.48 -24.79 15.02
N SER A 257 -2.17 -24.23 14.03
CA SER A 257 -3.61 -24.03 14.11
C SER A 257 -4.23 -25.42 13.99
N ARG A 258 -4.79 -25.89 15.09
CA ARG A 258 -5.47 -27.19 15.15
C ARG A 258 -6.90 -27.00 14.63
N ALA A 259 -7.34 -27.87 13.77
CA ALA A 259 -8.76 -28.11 13.53
C ALA A 259 -9.45 -28.31 14.90
N LEU A 260 -10.72 -27.98 15.00
CA LEU A 260 -11.56 -28.42 16.11
C LEU A 260 -11.65 -29.96 16.03
N ARG A 261 -10.66 -30.68 16.58
CA ARG A 261 -10.38 -32.10 16.28
C ARG A 261 -11.32 -33.06 17.00
N GLU A 262 -11.99 -32.65 18.05
CA GLU A 262 -12.89 -33.49 18.78
C GLU A 262 -14.30 -33.26 18.24
N LYS A 263 -14.96 -34.34 17.75
CA LYS A 263 -16.34 -34.25 17.28
C LYS A 263 -17.23 -33.99 18.49
N PRO A 264 -17.89 -32.85 18.58
CA PRO A 264 -18.84 -32.57 19.66
C PRO A 264 -20.10 -33.43 19.51
N SER A 265 -20.73 -33.76 20.64
CA SER A 265 -22.04 -34.44 20.58
C SER A 265 -23.14 -33.54 20.08
N LYS A 266 -23.07 -32.26 20.37
CA LYS A 266 -24.00 -31.20 19.96
C LYS A 266 -23.27 -29.93 19.57
N VAL A 267 -23.86 -29.12 18.69
CA VAL A 267 -23.42 -27.78 18.39
C VAL A 267 -24.50 -26.78 18.78
N VAL A 268 -24.14 -25.82 19.63
CA VAL A 268 -25.04 -24.74 20.07
C VAL A 268 -24.57 -23.42 19.51
N LEU A 269 -25.40 -22.77 18.71
CA LEU A 269 -25.18 -21.42 18.17
C LEU A 269 -25.99 -20.43 19.02
N PHE A 270 -25.35 -19.66 19.88
CA PHE A 270 -25.99 -18.66 20.71
C PHE A 270 -25.88 -17.27 20.06
N GLY A 271 -27.01 -16.71 19.67
CA GLY A 271 -27.14 -15.40 19.04
C GLY A 271 -27.17 -14.28 20.10
N MET A 272 -26.27 -13.31 19.96
CA MET A 272 -26.28 -12.02 20.66
C MET A 272 -26.13 -10.89 19.64
N PRO A 273 -27.07 -10.73 18.68
CA PRO A 273 -26.95 -9.71 17.67
C PRO A 273 -26.83 -8.32 18.30
N ARG A 274 -26.14 -7.40 17.64
CA ARG A 274 -25.90 -6.03 18.12
C ARG A 274 -24.98 -5.90 19.33
N LEU A 275 -24.33 -6.98 19.79
CA LEU A 275 -23.28 -6.91 20.81
C LEU A 275 -22.00 -6.35 20.20
N GLY A 276 -21.35 -5.42 20.90
CA GLY A 276 -20.05 -4.83 20.54
C GLY A 276 -18.97 -5.11 21.56
N PHE A 277 -17.71 -4.76 21.25
CA PHE A 277 -16.59 -4.90 22.21
C PHE A 277 -16.76 -3.98 23.42
N ASP A 278 -17.29 -2.78 23.23
CA ASP A 278 -17.63 -1.85 24.33
C ASP A 278 -18.55 -2.43 25.41
N ASP A 279 -19.34 -3.49 25.07
CA ASP A 279 -20.25 -4.15 25.99
C ASP A 279 -19.54 -5.17 26.88
N LEU A 280 -18.40 -5.73 26.41
CA LEU A 280 -17.61 -6.71 27.13
C LEU A 280 -16.76 -6.09 28.24
N ASP A 281 -16.39 -4.82 28.09
CA ASP A 281 -15.46 -4.12 28.99
C ASP A 281 -16.08 -3.67 30.34
N LYS A 282 -17.39 -3.87 30.54
CA LYS A 282 -18.14 -3.29 31.65
C LYS A 282 -18.55 -4.28 32.75
N GLY A 283 -18.16 -5.55 32.68
CA GLY A 283 -18.52 -6.59 33.64
C GLY A 283 -20.02 -6.91 33.66
N ASP A 284 -20.73 -6.56 32.59
CA ASP A 284 -22.16 -6.76 32.43
C ASP A 284 -22.51 -8.11 31.81
N THR A 285 -21.48 -8.89 31.42
CA THR A 285 -21.58 -10.18 30.74
C THR A 285 -20.77 -11.29 31.46
N PRO A 286 -21.01 -11.59 32.76
CA PRO A 286 -20.15 -12.47 33.52
C PRO A 286 -20.11 -13.92 33.01
N ASN A 287 -21.17 -14.41 32.37
CA ASN A 287 -21.18 -15.76 31.81
C ASN A 287 -20.41 -15.83 30.50
N LEU A 288 -20.52 -14.79 29.66
CA LEU A 288 -19.74 -14.65 28.44
C LEU A 288 -18.23 -14.44 28.76
N ASP A 289 -17.91 -13.63 29.78
CA ASP A 289 -16.54 -13.43 30.26
C ASP A 289 -15.93 -14.76 30.71
N GLN A 290 -16.69 -15.58 31.45
CA GLN A 290 -16.25 -16.92 31.83
C GLN A 290 -16.02 -17.85 30.64
N LEU A 291 -16.83 -17.71 29.59
CA LEU A 291 -16.67 -18.49 28.37
C LEU A 291 -15.40 -18.03 27.61
N ILE A 292 -15.13 -16.72 27.56
CA ILE A 292 -13.90 -16.13 26.98
C ILE A 292 -12.66 -16.61 27.71
N GLU A 293 -12.70 -16.68 29.07
CA GLU A 293 -11.56 -17.14 29.85
C GLU A 293 -11.19 -18.60 29.60
N ARG A 294 -12.17 -19.44 29.27
CA ARG A 294 -11.99 -20.87 29.01
C ARG A 294 -11.93 -21.24 27.55
N GLY A 295 -12.45 -20.37 26.68
CA GLY A 295 -12.62 -20.56 25.25
C GLY A 295 -11.68 -19.71 24.39
N ALA A 296 -12.05 -19.54 23.14
CA ALA A 296 -11.33 -18.74 22.19
C ALA A 296 -12.21 -17.61 21.62
N LEU A 297 -11.56 -16.48 21.36
CA LEU A 297 -12.19 -15.21 20.99
C LEU A 297 -11.71 -14.72 19.63
N ALA A 298 -12.56 -13.99 18.90
CA ALA A 298 -12.20 -13.24 17.71
C ALA A 298 -13.10 -12.02 17.50
N ALA A 299 -12.64 -11.07 16.71
CA ALA A 299 -13.42 -10.00 16.11
C ALA A 299 -13.99 -10.49 14.78
N MET A 300 -15.31 -10.47 14.63
CA MET A 300 -16.00 -11.00 13.46
C MET A 300 -16.46 -9.87 12.54
N SER A 301 -16.08 -9.95 11.27
CA SER A 301 -16.64 -9.11 10.22
C SER A 301 -17.97 -9.67 9.76
N VAL A 302 -19.03 -8.89 9.98
CA VAL A 302 -20.43 -9.27 9.68
C VAL A 302 -20.91 -8.71 8.35
N ARG A 303 -20.00 -8.40 7.44
CA ARG A 303 -20.34 -7.84 6.13
C ARG A 303 -21.22 -8.77 5.30
N THR A 304 -22.34 -8.23 4.82
CA THR A 304 -23.26 -8.82 3.85
C THR A 304 -23.17 -8.14 2.48
N LEU A 305 -24.11 -8.38 1.57
CA LEU A 305 -24.23 -7.64 0.30
C LEU A 305 -24.81 -6.24 0.49
N SER A 306 -25.50 -5.99 1.59
CA SER A 306 -25.99 -4.67 1.99
C SER A 306 -24.86 -3.83 2.59
N GLY A 307 -25.02 -2.54 2.52
CA GLY A 307 -24.07 -1.61 3.13
C GLY A 307 -24.02 -1.74 4.67
N ARG A 308 -25.14 -1.96 5.33
CA ARG A 308 -25.25 -2.20 6.78
C ARG A 308 -26.07 -3.47 7.00
N PRO A 309 -25.48 -4.53 7.56
CA PRO A 309 -26.18 -5.79 7.75
C PRO A 309 -27.26 -5.67 8.83
N SER A 310 -28.48 -6.11 8.50
CA SER A 310 -29.51 -6.41 9.48
C SER A 310 -29.23 -7.77 10.15
N THR A 311 -29.90 -8.05 11.26
CA THR A 311 -29.80 -9.35 11.95
C THR A 311 -30.22 -10.50 11.03
N VAL A 312 -31.26 -10.33 10.23
CA VAL A 312 -31.68 -11.29 9.20
C VAL A 312 -30.61 -11.57 8.17
N GLU A 313 -30.01 -10.49 7.61
CA GLU A 313 -28.93 -10.64 6.62
C GLU A 313 -27.69 -11.33 7.20
N GLY A 314 -27.39 -11.07 8.46
CA GLY A 314 -26.33 -11.74 9.18
C GLY A 314 -26.56 -13.24 9.30
N TYR A 315 -27.73 -13.67 9.80
CA TYR A 315 -28.08 -15.09 9.88
C TYR A 315 -28.22 -15.76 8.50
N ALA A 316 -28.79 -15.07 7.52
CA ALA A 316 -28.87 -15.59 6.15
C ALA A 316 -27.49 -15.78 5.51
N SER A 317 -26.55 -14.87 5.75
CA SER A 317 -25.15 -14.99 5.28
C SER A 317 -24.39 -16.08 6.01
N LEU A 318 -24.65 -16.27 7.31
CA LEU A 318 -24.14 -17.37 8.10
C LEU A 318 -24.60 -18.70 7.49
N ASN A 319 -25.91 -18.89 7.29
CA ASN A 319 -26.48 -20.12 6.74
C ASN A 319 -25.96 -20.43 5.33
N ALA A 320 -25.93 -19.43 4.46
CA ALA A 320 -25.45 -19.59 3.08
C ALA A 320 -23.92 -19.84 2.98
N GLY A 321 -23.14 -19.56 4.04
CA GLY A 321 -21.68 -19.57 3.99
C GLY A 321 -21.10 -18.60 2.95
N THR A 322 -21.91 -17.62 2.51
CA THR A 322 -21.56 -16.57 1.57
C THR A 322 -22.32 -15.29 1.90
N ARG A 323 -21.91 -14.15 1.34
CA ARG A 323 -22.58 -12.87 1.57
C ARG A 323 -23.86 -12.79 0.79
N VAL A 324 -24.98 -12.63 1.50
CA VAL A 324 -26.30 -12.49 0.89
C VAL A 324 -26.96 -11.18 1.29
N ARG A 325 -28.07 -10.86 0.65
CA ARG A 325 -28.99 -9.79 1.01
C ARG A 325 -30.33 -10.39 1.31
N ALA A 326 -30.98 -9.93 2.37
CA ALA A 326 -32.32 -10.36 2.74
C ALA A 326 -33.16 -9.15 3.15
N ASN A 327 -34.42 -9.13 2.72
CA ASN A 327 -35.40 -8.19 3.27
C ASN A 327 -35.68 -8.58 4.73
N VAL A 328 -35.73 -7.60 5.61
CA VAL A 328 -35.92 -7.82 7.04
C VAL A 328 -37.30 -8.49 7.29
N VAL A 329 -38.36 -8.00 6.68
CA VAL A 329 -39.73 -8.52 6.88
C VAL A 329 -39.82 -9.97 6.41
N ASP A 330 -39.45 -10.25 5.16
CA ASP A 330 -39.56 -11.61 4.61
C ASP A 330 -38.61 -12.61 5.28
N GLY A 331 -37.38 -12.21 5.59
CA GLY A 331 -36.41 -13.12 6.22
C GLY A 331 -36.66 -13.34 7.70
N ALA A 332 -37.39 -12.46 8.39
CA ALA A 332 -37.75 -12.60 9.80
C ALA A 332 -39.08 -13.31 10.01
N SER A 333 -39.82 -13.71 8.96
CA SER A 333 -41.12 -14.34 8.99
C SER A 333 -41.07 -15.83 9.33
N ALA A 334 -40.47 -16.19 10.45
CA ALA A 334 -40.43 -17.55 10.96
C ALA A 334 -41.68 -17.82 11.81
N HIS A 335 -42.31 -18.95 11.56
CA HIS A 335 -43.54 -19.39 12.25
C HIS A 335 -43.38 -20.82 12.73
N GLN A 336 -44.19 -21.17 13.76
CA GLN A 336 -44.47 -22.59 13.98
C GLN A 336 -45.23 -23.14 12.78
N ALA A 337 -44.93 -24.35 12.36
CA ALA A 337 -45.44 -24.92 11.14
C ALA A 337 -47.01 -24.99 11.10
N ASP A 338 -47.61 -25.11 12.28
CA ASP A 338 -49.04 -25.18 12.45
C ASP A 338 -49.69 -23.83 12.78
N ASP A 339 -48.95 -22.73 12.87
CA ASP A 339 -49.49 -21.39 13.11
C ASP A 339 -50.54 -21.05 12.04
N PRO A 340 -51.74 -20.56 12.45
CA PRO A 340 -52.76 -20.15 11.50
C PRO A 340 -52.36 -18.81 10.83
N LEU A 341 -52.24 -18.80 9.52
CA LEU A 341 -52.07 -17.60 8.70
C LEU A 341 -53.34 -17.36 7.90
N GLU A 342 -53.50 -16.16 7.31
CA GLU A 342 -54.74 -15.82 6.54
C GLU A 342 -55.08 -16.84 5.44
N SER A 343 -54.11 -17.56 4.88
CA SER A 343 -54.27 -18.50 3.77
C SER A 343 -54.10 -19.99 4.14
N GLY A 344 -54.14 -20.33 5.43
CA GLY A 344 -53.97 -21.69 5.96
C GLY A 344 -52.79 -21.85 6.90
N PRO A 345 -52.53 -23.06 7.42
CA PRO A 345 -51.35 -23.29 8.27
C PRO A 345 -50.05 -22.86 7.61
N ALA A 346 -49.10 -22.34 8.41
CA ALA A 346 -47.83 -21.82 7.93
C ALA A 346 -47.04 -22.81 7.06
N ARG A 347 -47.09 -24.13 7.41
CA ARG A 347 -46.47 -25.21 6.59
C ARG A 347 -47.03 -25.31 5.19
N GLU A 348 -48.40 -25.15 5.04
CA GLU A 348 -49.04 -25.20 3.75
C GLU A 348 -48.74 -23.95 2.91
N VAL A 349 -48.65 -22.78 3.55
CA VAL A 349 -48.28 -21.52 2.92
C VAL A 349 -46.81 -21.61 2.43
N ALA A 350 -45.90 -22.11 3.26
CA ALA A 350 -44.51 -22.32 2.89
C ALA A 350 -44.37 -23.31 1.73
N ALA A 351 -45.02 -24.46 1.81
CA ALA A 351 -45.00 -25.47 0.74
C ALA A 351 -45.52 -24.91 -0.60
N ARG A 352 -46.65 -24.16 -0.57
CA ARG A 352 -47.22 -23.51 -1.74
C ARG A 352 -46.29 -22.44 -2.35
N ARG A 353 -45.60 -21.66 -1.49
CA ARG A 353 -44.71 -20.60 -1.93
C ARG A 353 -43.37 -21.12 -2.47
N THR A 354 -42.84 -22.22 -1.92
CA THR A 354 -41.55 -22.84 -2.32
C THR A 354 -41.72 -23.93 -3.40
N GLY A 355 -42.89 -24.52 -3.54
CA GLY A 355 -43.11 -25.71 -4.36
C GLY A 355 -42.49 -27.00 -3.78
N ARG A 356 -42.10 -26.99 -2.51
CA ARG A 356 -41.39 -28.07 -1.81
C ARG A 356 -42.19 -28.49 -0.58
N ALA A 357 -42.21 -29.78 -0.31
CA ALA A 357 -42.86 -30.30 0.91
C ALA A 357 -42.00 -29.93 2.13
N VAL A 358 -42.67 -29.43 3.15
CA VAL A 358 -42.01 -29.01 4.42
C VAL A 358 -41.77 -30.23 5.36
N GLY A 359 -42.40 -31.39 5.07
CA GLY A 359 -42.26 -32.57 5.91
C GLY A 359 -42.81 -32.42 7.33
N HIS A 360 -42.09 -32.94 8.32
CA HIS A 360 -42.43 -32.90 9.75
C HIS A 360 -41.71 -31.75 10.50
N ALA A 361 -41.21 -30.73 9.78
CA ALA A 361 -40.58 -29.60 10.41
C ALA A 361 -41.52 -28.81 11.33
N ASP A 362 -41.00 -28.36 12.48
CA ASP A 362 -41.76 -27.54 13.44
C ASP A 362 -41.78 -26.06 13.07
N ILE A 363 -40.73 -25.59 12.32
CA ILE A 363 -40.58 -24.17 11.98
C ILE A 363 -40.47 -24.00 10.48
N VAL A 364 -41.11 -22.96 9.95
CA VAL A 364 -41.07 -22.55 8.55
C VAL A 364 -40.85 -21.04 8.43
N VAL A 365 -40.04 -20.64 7.45
CA VAL A 365 -39.87 -19.23 7.07
C VAL A 365 -40.71 -18.96 5.80
N VAL A 366 -41.89 -18.44 5.97
CA VAL A 366 -42.85 -18.26 4.85
C VAL A 366 -42.40 -17.22 3.81
N GLY A 367 -41.54 -16.30 4.19
CA GLY A 367 -40.93 -15.31 3.33
C GLY A 367 -39.64 -15.79 2.60
N TYR A 368 -39.20 -17.02 2.80
CA TYR A 368 -37.97 -17.59 2.21
C TYR A 368 -37.87 -17.39 0.69
N PRO A 369 -38.92 -17.60 -0.15
CA PRO A 369 -38.84 -17.37 -1.59
C PRO A 369 -38.49 -15.92 -1.97
N SER A 370 -38.89 -14.95 -1.15
CA SER A 370 -38.51 -13.54 -1.37
C SER A 370 -37.01 -13.31 -1.10
N VAL A 371 -36.50 -13.92 -0.05
CA VAL A 371 -35.02 -13.87 0.25
C VAL A 371 -34.24 -14.43 -0.93
N VAL A 372 -34.62 -15.59 -1.46
CA VAL A 372 -33.98 -16.21 -2.63
C VAL A 372 -34.09 -15.31 -3.86
N ARG A 373 -35.29 -14.73 -4.15
CA ARG A 373 -35.44 -13.81 -5.30
C ARG A 373 -34.57 -12.56 -5.23
N GLN A 374 -34.33 -12.01 -4.04
CA GLN A 374 -33.45 -10.83 -3.88
C GLN A 374 -31.98 -11.09 -4.24
N ILE A 375 -31.56 -12.34 -4.18
CA ILE A 375 -30.21 -12.77 -4.56
C ILE A 375 -30.17 -13.40 -5.97
N SER A 376 -31.34 -13.73 -6.55
CA SER A 376 -31.44 -14.27 -7.92
C SER A 376 -30.84 -13.30 -8.93
N GLY A 377 -30.06 -13.81 -9.87
CA GLY A 377 -29.34 -12.99 -10.85
C GLY A 377 -28.06 -12.30 -10.35
N LYS A 378 -27.70 -12.47 -9.07
CA LYS A 378 -26.43 -11.94 -8.53
C LYS A 378 -25.27 -12.93 -8.62
N HIS A 379 -25.46 -14.06 -9.26
CA HIS A 379 -24.44 -15.11 -9.47
C HIS A 379 -23.68 -15.47 -8.18
N LEU A 380 -24.45 -15.69 -7.10
CA LEU A 380 -23.86 -16.19 -5.85
C LEU A 380 -23.52 -17.66 -6.00
N SER A 381 -22.45 -18.08 -5.35
CA SER A 381 -21.98 -19.46 -5.36
C SER A 381 -22.75 -20.37 -4.41
N SER A 382 -23.47 -19.78 -3.43
CA SER A 382 -24.31 -20.48 -2.46
C SER A 382 -25.55 -19.65 -2.12
N GLU A 383 -26.58 -20.26 -1.56
CA GLU A 383 -27.86 -19.67 -1.23
C GLU A 383 -28.24 -19.95 0.24
N PRO A 384 -29.10 -19.14 0.88
CA PRO A 384 -29.68 -19.50 2.16
C PRO A 384 -30.40 -20.85 2.06
N GLY A 385 -30.26 -21.70 3.09
CA GLY A 385 -30.69 -23.09 3.06
C GLY A 385 -29.55 -24.09 2.85
N ALA A 386 -28.36 -23.65 2.42
CA ALA A 386 -27.25 -24.54 2.14
C ALA A 386 -26.68 -25.23 3.38
N LEU A 387 -26.71 -24.57 4.54
CA LEU A 387 -26.28 -25.17 5.81
C LEU A 387 -27.25 -26.28 6.25
N GLY A 388 -28.56 -26.00 6.25
CA GLY A 388 -29.59 -27.00 6.63
C GLY A 388 -29.54 -28.22 5.73
N ASP A 389 -29.49 -28.03 4.38
CA ASP A 389 -29.41 -29.14 3.44
C ASP A 389 -28.15 -30.00 3.71
N ALA A 390 -26.98 -29.38 3.96
CA ALA A 390 -25.74 -30.12 4.20
C ALA A 390 -25.81 -30.90 5.53
N LEU A 391 -26.43 -30.36 6.55
CA LEU A 391 -26.70 -31.05 7.82
C LEU A 391 -27.63 -32.25 7.63
N HIS A 392 -28.74 -32.08 6.91
CA HIS A 392 -29.67 -33.15 6.59
C HIS A 392 -29.01 -34.27 5.78
N LEU A 393 -28.18 -33.94 4.78
CA LEU A 393 -27.43 -34.93 4.01
C LEU A 393 -26.48 -35.74 4.90
N ALA A 394 -25.98 -35.13 6.00
CA ALA A 394 -25.14 -35.82 6.99
C ALA A 394 -25.98 -36.54 8.08
N GLY A 395 -27.31 -36.59 7.95
CA GLY A 395 -28.23 -37.21 8.91
C GLY A 395 -28.37 -36.44 10.23
N LYS A 396 -28.05 -35.11 10.21
CA LYS A 396 -28.10 -34.23 11.37
C LYS A 396 -29.40 -33.43 11.39
N ARG A 397 -30.04 -33.38 12.57
CA ARG A 397 -31.26 -32.58 12.80
C ARG A 397 -30.93 -31.20 13.31
N THR A 398 -31.73 -30.22 12.91
CA THR A 398 -31.61 -28.80 13.25
C THR A 398 -32.71 -28.36 14.20
N ALA A 399 -32.44 -27.43 15.12
CA ALA A 399 -33.44 -26.77 15.95
C ALA A 399 -33.18 -25.28 16.12
N VAL A 400 -34.26 -24.49 16.22
CA VAL A 400 -34.18 -23.06 16.46
C VAL A 400 -35.08 -22.66 17.61
N VAL A 401 -34.56 -21.83 18.55
CA VAL A 401 -35.34 -21.28 19.66
C VAL A 401 -35.14 -19.76 19.71
N GLY A 402 -36.23 -18.99 19.66
CA GLY A 402 -36.11 -17.54 19.86
C GLY A 402 -37.18 -16.71 19.20
N ASN A 403 -37.36 -15.50 19.72
CA ASN A 403 -38.37 -14.57 19.27
C ASN A 403 -37.87 -13.12 19.55
N ALA A 404 -37.84 -12.26 18.55
CA ALA A 404 -37.51 -10.85 18.67
C ALA A 404 -38.68 -9.93 18.27
N ASP A 405 -39.91 -10.44 18.28
CA ASP A 405 -41.13 -9.66 17.99
C ASP A 405 -41.22 -8.42 18.91
N TYR A 406 -41.83 -7.35 18.41
CA TYR A 406 -41.97 -6.07 19.11
C TYR A 406 -43.24 -5.99 19.94
N GLY A 407 -43.81 -7.12 20.31
CA GLY A 407 -45.03 -7.26 21.15
C GLY A 407 -45.36 -8.72 21.33
N ASP A 408 -46.29 -9.00 22.22
CA ASP A 408 -46.88 -10.34 22.48
C ASP A 408 -47.90 -10.76 21.41
N SER A 409 -48.37 -9.81 20.63
CA SER A 409 -49.30 -10.02 19.51
C SER A 409 -48.97 -9.00 18.42
N VAL A 410 -48.32 -9.46 17.35
CA VAL A 410 -47.91 -8.62 16.21
C VAL A 410 -48.57 -9.11 14.94
N PRO A 411 -48.93 -8.20 13.99
CA PRO A 411 -49.40 -8.57 12.67
C PRO A 411 -48.40 -9.48 11.94
N GLU A 412 -48.87 -10.27 10.96
CA GLU A 412 -48.03 -11.21 10.20
C GLU A 412 -46.85 -10.51 9.51
N ASP A 413 -47.06 -9.28 9.04
CA ASP A 413 -46.08 -8.45 8.37
C ASP A 413 -45.12 -7.72 9.33
N GLU A 414 -45.36 -7.77 10.65
CA GLU A 414 -44.47 -7.18 11.67
C GLU A 414 -43.69 -8.24 12.48
N ILE A 415 -43.86 -9.53 12.16
CA ILE A 415 -43.12 -10.62 12.81
C ILE A 415 -41.61 -10.42 12.62
N ASN A 416 -40.87 -10.53 13.73
CA ASN A 416 -39.43 -10.34 13.77
C ASN A 416 -38.71 -11.51 14.48
N ARG A 417 -38.48 -12.60 13.79
CA ARG A 417 -37.85 -13.84 14.31
C ARG A 417 -36.65 -14.23 13.44
N PRO A 418 -35.62 -13.39 13.36
CA PRO A 418 -34.49 -13.54 12.43
C PRO A 418 -33.68 -14.81 12.64
N ILE A 419 -33.67 -15.37 13.85
CA ILE A 419 -32.94 -16.61 14.17
C ILE A 419 -33.45 -17.79 13.31
N GLY A 420 -34.74 -17.77 12.90
CA GLY A 420 -35.32 -18.80 12.05
C GLY A 420 -34.53 -19.07 10.76
N VAL A 421 -33.85 -18.03 10.20
CA VAL A 421 -33.08 -18.19 8.95
C VAL A 421 -31.70 -18.84 9.19
N SER A 422 -31.25 -18.96 10.43
CA SER A 422 -29.89 -19.41 10.75
C SER A 422 -29.61 -20.86 10.34
N LEU A 423 -30.60 -21.77 10.49
CA LEU A 423 -30.46 -23.20 10.25
C LEU A 423 -31.45 -23.78 9.24
N ILE A 424 -32.19 -22.94 8.48
CA ILE A 424 -33.13 -23.45 7.45
C ILE A 424 -32.39 -24.27 6.39
N ASP A 425 -33.17 -25.20 5.81
CA ASP A 425 -32.87 -25.87 4.55
C ASP A 425 -33.38 -25.06 3.33
N ARG A 426 -33.24 -25.60 2.11
CA ARG A 426 -33.78 -24.96 0.91
C ARG A 426 -35.30 -25.11 0.71
N SER A 427 -35.99 -25.76 1.60
CA SER A 427 -37.46 -25.70 1.72
C SER A 427 -37.91 -24.50 2.56
N GLY A 428 -36.98 -23.84 3.25
CA GLY A 428 -37.26 -22.77 4.20
C GLY A 428 -37.71 -23.28 5.55
N SER A 429 -37.34 -24.52 5.94
CA SER A 429 -37.79 -25.19 7.15
C SER A 429 -36.66 -25.57 8.09
N VAL A 430 -36.96 -25.75 9.39
CA VAL A 430 -36.09 -26.25 10.46
C VAL A 430 -36.85 -27.39 11.16
N ASP A 431 -36.15 -28.50 11.50
CA ASP A 431 -36.74 -29.74 11.96
C ASP A 431 -37.50 -29.63 13.28
N ALA A 432 -36.94 -28.87 14.25
CA ALA A 432 -37.48 -28.77 15.59
C ALA A 432 -37.35 -27.34 16.16
N GLY A 433 -38.03 -27.08 17.27
CA GLY A 433 -37.81 -25.86 18.03
C GLY A 433 -39.01 -24.98 18.24
N ARG A 434 -38.81 -23.75 18.74
CA ARG A 434 -39.90 -22.85 19.13
C ARG A 434 -39.55 -21.40 18.82
N VAL A 435 -40.45 -20.74 18.06
CA VAL A 435 -40.36 -19.31 17.71
C VAL A 435 -41.63 -18.54 18.03
N ALA A 436 -42.54 -19.18 18.78
CA ALA A 436 -43.90 -18.68 19.09
C ALA A 436 -43.89 -17.46 20.03
N ALA A 437 -44.98 -16.71 20.04
CA ALA A 437 -45.13 -15.51 20.87
C ALA A 437 -45.11 -15.83 22.39
N ASP A 438 -45.42 -17.03 22.78
CA ASP A 438 -45.39 -17.46 24.17
C ASP A 438 -43.94 -17.54 24.77
N LEU A 439 -42.92 -17.42 23.96
CA LEU A 439 -41.56 -17.20 24.46
C LEU A 439 -41.36 -15.80 25.05
N LEU A 440 -42.35 -14.93 24.92
CA LEU A 440 -42.34 -13.57 25.46
C LEU A 440 -43.22 -13.45 26.67
N GLU A 441 -42.83 -12.57 27.59
CA GLU A 441 -43.66 -12.14 28.72
C GLU A 441 -43.83 -10.62 28.74
N ALA A 442 -44.97 -10.14 29.24
CA ALA A 442 -45.23 -8.71 29.36
C ALA A 442 -44.35 -8.09 30.46
N ASP A 443 -43.64 -7.02 30.12
CA ASP A 443 -42.82 -6.23 31.03
C ASP A 443 -42.86 -4.75 30.64
N ALA A 444 -43.66 -3.96 31.34
CA ALA A 444 -43.79 -2.53 31.08
C ALA A 444 -42.47 -1.70 31.16
N GLY A 445 -41.45 -2.24 31.82
CA GLY A 445 -40.11 -1.62 31.91
C GLY A 445 -39.19 -1.94 30.73
N SER A 446 -39.55 -2.90 29.90
CA SER A 446 -38.77 -3.35 28.75
C SER A 446 -39.18 -2.64 27.44
N PRO A 447 -38.28 -2.62 26.44
CA PRO A 447 -38.61 -2.13 25.11
C PRO A 447 -39.87 -2.80 24.52
N PHE A 448 -40.75 -2.00 23.93
CA PHE A 448 -42.05 -2.44 23.40
C PHE A 448 -43.00 -3.10 24.41
N GLY A 449 -42.70 -3.02 25.72
CA GLY A 449 -43.51 -3.62 26.77
C GLY A 449 -43.34 -5.14 26.94
N VAL A 450 -42.39 -5.75 26.30
CA VAL A 450 -42.17 -7.20 26.34
C VAL A 450 -40.70 -7.54 26.51
N ARG A 451 -40.41 -8.71 27.07
CA ARG A 451 -39.09 -9.35 27.12
C ARG A 451 -39.22 -10.85 26.92
N PHE A 452 -38.15 -11.55 26.70
CA PHE A 452 -38.22 -13.00 26.67
C PHE A 452 -38.53 -13.59 28.04
N ASP A 453 -39.36 -14.63 28.09
CA ASP A 453 -39.59 -15.44 29.27
C ASP A 453 -38.43 -16.42 29.46
N HIS A 454 -37.68 -16.21 30.53
CA HIS A 454 -36.47 -17.00 30.80
C HIS A 454 -36.76 -18.50 30.98
N SER A 455 -37.86 -18.85 31.69
CA SER A 455 -38.24 -20.24 31.96
C SER A 455 -38.63 -20.94 30.66
N ARG A 456 -39.48 -20.31 29.86
CA ARG A 456 -39.95 -20.89 28.58
C ARG A 456 -38.82 -21.01 27.55
N MET A 457 -37.87 -20.07 27.54
CA MET A 457 -36.70 -20.16 26.69
C MET A 457 -35.83 -21.35 27.09
N THR A 458 -35.57 -21.57 28.40
CA THR A 458 -34.78 -22.70 28.86
C THR A 458 -35.49 -24.05 28.65
N GLU A 459 -36.83 -24.13 28.83
CA GLU A 459 -37.64 -25.32 28.50
C GLU A 459 -37.59 -25.65 27.01
N ALA A 460 -37.78 -24.65 26.14
CA ALA A 460 -37.70 -24.83 24.69
C ALA A 460 -36.30 -25.25 24.24
N PHE A 461 -35.24 -24.70 24.88
CA PHE A 461 -33.88 -25.12 24.60
C PHE A 461 -33.59 -26.56 25.06
N GLN A 462 -34.13 -26.98 26.20
CA GLN A 462 -34.01 -28.38 26.66
C GLN A 462 -34.69 -29.33 25.67
N SER A 463 -35.91 -29.04 25.19
CA SER A 463 -36.55 -29.84 24.16
C SER A 463 -35.75 -29.91 22.88
N ALA A 464 -35.17 -28.78 22.46
CA ALA A 464 -34.32 -28.73 21.28
C ALA A 464 -33.02 -29.57 21.46
N LEU A 465 -32.43 -29.63 22.68
CA LEU A 465 -31.29 -30.48 22.96
C LEU A 465 -31.63 -31.98 22.83
N ASP A 466 -32.84 -32.38 23.17
CA ASP A 466 -33.23 -33.78 23.06
C ASP A 466 -33.52 -34.20 21.61
N GLU A 467 -33.90 -33.23 20.74
CA GLU A 467 -34.42 -33.52 19.41
C GLU A 467 -33.40 -33.23 18.27
N ALA A 468 -32.42 -32.36 18.47
CA ALA A 468 -31.55 -31.90 17.40
C ALA A 468 -30.04 -32.01 17.72
N ASP A 469 -29.21 -32.10 16.69
CA ASP A 469 -27.73 -32.12 16.78
C ASP A 469 -27.15 -30.70 16.75
N VAL A 470 -27.77 -29.79 15.98
CA VAL A 470 -27.34 -28.39 15.83
C VAL A 470 -28.49 -27.49 16.26
N ILE A 471 -28.28 -26.69 17.29
CA ILE A 471 -29.29 -25.86 17.91
C ILE A 471 -28.89 -24.39 17.81
N ALA A 472 -29.77 -23.52 17.31
CA ALA A 472 -29.55 -22.07 17.36
C ALA A 472 -30.53 -21.42 18.33
N ILE A 473 -30.05 -20.53 19.21
CA ILE A 473 -30.92 -19.84 20.19
C ILE A 473 -30.57 -18.34 20.19
N ASP A 474 -31.63 -17.50 20.12
CA ASP A 474 -31.51 -16.02 20.21
C ASP A 474 -32.77 -15.46 20.89
N PRO A 475 -32.69 -14.90 22.10
CA PRO A 475 -33.85 -14.37 22.80
C PRO A 475 -34.42 -13.06 22.21
N GLY A 476 -33.68 -12.36 21.34
CA GLY A 476 -34.15 -11.17 20.64
C GLY A 476 -34.15 -9.87 21.47
N ASP A 477 -33.90 -9.91 22.80
CA ASP A 477 -34.00 -8.73 23.68
C ASP A 477 -33.04 -7.59 23.27
N ILE A 478 -31.84 -7.91 22.85
CA ILE A 478 -30.86 -6.88 22.42
C ILE A 478 -31.32 -6.19 21.14
N ASP A 479 -31.88 -6.96 20.19
CA ASP A 479 -32.40 -6.40 18.91
C ASP A 479 -33.63 -5.52 19.17
N ARG A 480 -34.56 -5.96 20.10
CA ARG A 480 -35.67 -5.15 20.60
C ARG A 480 -35.21 -3.83 21.20
N ALA A 481 -34.17 -3.85 22.05
CA ALA A 481 -33.67 -2.65 22.71
C ALA A 481 -33.07 -1.67 21.69
N VAL A 482 -32.36 -2.16 20.67
CA VAL A 482 -31.86 -1.34 19.58
C VAL A 482 -32.99 -0.79 18.70
N GLY A 483 -33.99 -1.61 18.37
CA GLY A 483 -35.18 -1.18 17.63
C GLY A 483 -35.99 -0.09 18.35
N TYR A 484 -36.04 -0.15 19.67
CA TYR A 484 -36.77 0.84 20.50
C TYR A 484 -36.02 2.17 20.70
N ARG A 485 -34.71 2.22 20.41
CA ARG A 485 -33.87 3.41 20.66
C ARG A 485 -34.43 4.70 20.06
N ALA A 486 -35.02 4.64 18.86
CA ALA A 486 -35.60 5.82 18.21
C ALA A 486 -36.83 6.41 18.97
N ARG A 487 -37.43 5.63 19.89
CA ARG A 487 -38.56 6.01 20.73
C ARG A 487 -38.15 6.42 22.15
N SER A 488 -36.88 6.37 22.48
CA SER A 488 -36.32 6.62 23.80
C SER A 488 -35.28 7.77 23.76
N LEU A 489 -35.16 8.48 24.88
CA LEU A 489 -34.00 9.34 25.10
C LEU A 489 -32.73 8.51 25.32
N ASP A 490 -31.55 9.08 25.08
CA ASP A 490 -30.27 8.36 25.12
C ASP A 490 -30.01 7.61 26.43
N ARG A 491 -30.30 8.24 27.58
CA ARG A 491 -30.05 7.62 28.89
C ARG A 491 -30.95 6.42 29.16
N PRO A 492 -32.29 6.47 29.02
CA PRO A 492 -33.15 5.30 29.07
C PRO A 492 -32.78 4.22 28.05
N ALA A 493 -32.52 4.58 26.80
CA ALA A 493 -32.14 3.64 25.75
C ALA A 493 -30.89 2.85 26.11
N LYS A 494 -29.87 3.51 26.68
CA LYS A 494 -28.65 2.84 27.18
C LYS A 494 -28.97 1.87 28.32
N ALA A 495 -29.81 2.26 29.28
CA ALA A 495 -30.18 1.41 30.40
C ALA A 495 -30.99 0.18 29.94
N GLN A 496 -31.96 0.35 29.02
CA GLN A 496 -32.74 -0.75 28.45
C GLN A 496 -31.84 -1.73 27.69
N ARG A 497 -30.91 -1.22 26.89
CA ARG A 497 -29.97 -2.06 26.16
C ARG A 497 -29.07 -2.87 27.12
N LEU A 498 -28.54 -2.24 28.15
CA LEU A 498 -27.72 -2.90 29.17
C LEU A 498 -28.49 -4.00 29.90
N ASN A 499 -29.75 -3.72 30.27
CA ASN A 499 -30.59 -4.74 30.90
C ASN A 499 -30.89 -5.90 29.96
N ALA A 500 -31.08 -5.65 28.66
CA ALA A 500 -31.25 -6.70 27.66
C ALA A 500 -29.99 -7.58 27.55
N ILE A 501 -28.80 -6.97 27.50
CA ILE A 501 -27.53 -7.70 27.49
C ILE A 501 -27.37 -8.58 28.72
N ARG A 502 -27.60 -8.03 29.92
CA ARG A 502 -27.50 -8.81 31.19
C ARG A 502 -28.46 -10.00 31.23
N ARG A 503 -29.72 -9.82 30.78
CA ARG A 503 -30.69 -10.93 30.72
C ARG A 503 -30.27 -12.00 29.71
N THR A 504 -29.77 -11.58 28.54
CA THR A 504 -29.27 -12.50 27.51
C THR A 504 -28.03 -13.26 28.00
N ASP A 505 -27.13 -12.59 28.72
CA ASP A 505 -25.97 -13.25 29.34
C ASP A 505 -26.35 -14.26 30.42
N ALA A 506 -27.38 -13.95 31.22
CA ALA A 506 -27.90 -14.92 32.19
C ALA A 506 -28.44 -16.19 31.52
N LEU A 507 -29.18 -16.03 30.40
CA LEU A 507 -29.64 -17.16 29.60
C LEU A 507 -28.48 -17.93 28.97
N LEU A 508 -27.41 -17.25 28.50
CA LEU A 508 -26.20 -17.92 28.03
C LEU A 508 -25.60 -18.81 29.09
N GLY A 509 -25.57 -18.34 30.34
CA GLY A 509 -25.07 -19.13 31.49
C GLY A 509 -25.90 -20.42 31.69
N ASP A 510 -27.19 -20.36 31.56
CA ASP A 510 -28.07 -21.55 31.65
C ASP A 510 -27.85 -22.49 30.48
N VAL A 511 -27.83 -21.98 29.27
CA VAL A 511 -27.56 -22.74 28.02
C VAL A 511 -26.24 -23.50 28.12
N VAL A 512 -25.17 -22.84 28.58
CA VAL A 512 -23.85 -23.49 28.77
C VAL A 512 -23.88 -24.57 29.85
N ARG A 513 -24.68 -24.39 30.91
CA ARG A 513 -24.82 -25.40 31.94
C ARG A 513 -25.66 -26.62 31.53
N MET A 514 -26.70 -26.40 30.69
CA MET A 514 -27.58 -27.44 30.19
C MET A 514 -26.96 -28.22 29.05
N ALA A 515 -26.13 -27.57 28.22
CA ALA A 515 -25.45 -28.22 27.11
C ALA A 515 -24.52 -29.36 27.60
N PRO A 516 -24.44 -30.48 26.86
CA PRO A 516 -23.46 -31.53 27.14
C PRO A 516 -22.05 -30.98 27.28
N LYS A 517 -21.24 -31.58 28.18
CA LYS A 517 -19.86 -31.11 28.42
C LYS A 517 -18.95 -31.17 27.22
N ASP A 518 -19.28 -32.02 26.26
CA ASP A 518 -18.61 -32.15 24.95
C ASP A 518 -19.30 -31.38 23.82
N ALA A 519 -20.28 -30.52 24.13
CA ALA A 519 -20.91 -29.65 23.16
C ALA A 519 -19.97 -28.52 22.74
N LEU A 520 -20.06 -28.15 21.46
CA LEU A 520 -19.42 -26.95 20.91
C LEU A 520 -20.40 -25.78 21.03
N VAL A 521 -20.03 -24.75 21.77
CA VAL A 521 -20.84 -23.53 21.96
C VAL A 521 -20.20 -22.40 21.18
N LEU A 522 -20.94 -21.81 20.23
CA LEU A 522 -20.55 -20.68 19.41
C LEU A 522 -21.42 -19.47 19.79
N VAL A 523 -20.84 -18.42 20.36
CA VAL A 523 -21.56 -17.17 20.62
C VAL A 523 -21.26 -16.20 19.48
N VAL A 524 -22.29 -15.73 18.79
CA VAL A 524 -22.20 -14.92 17.58
C VAL A 524 -23.01 -13.64 17.70
N SER A 525 -22.41 -12.52 17.30
CA SER A 525 -23.12 -11.27 17.09
C SER A 525 -23.15 -10.97 15.58
N VAL A 526 -24.20 -11.45 14.89
CA VAL A 526 -24.32 -11.45 13.43
C VAL A 526 -24.63 -10.09 12.81
N SER A 527 -24.90 -9.07 13.62
CA SER A 527 -25.12 -7.69 13.19
C SER A 527 -24.39 -6.72 14.14
N PRO A 528 -23.87 -5.59 13.62
CA PRO A 528 -23.11 -4.67 14.44
C PRO A 528 -23.99 -3.87 15.39
N PRO A 529 -23.43 -3.37 16.51
CA PRO A 529 -24.11 -2.39 17.35
C PRO A 529 -24.47 -1.13 16.54
N SER A 530 -25.54 -0.42 16.92
CA SER A 530 -25.98 0.80 16.23
C SER A 530 -25.61 2.04 17.07
N PRO A 531 -25.24 3.17 16.46
CA PRO A 531 -24.98 3.40 15.04
C PRO A 531 -23.54 3.09 14.67
N GLY A 532 -23.26 2.66 13.46
CA GLY A 532 -21.90 2.55 12.96
C GLY A 532 -21.61 1.24 12.23
N TRP A 533 -20.39 1.12 11.75
CA TRP A 533 -19.77 -0.09 11.28
C TRP A 533 -18.84 -0.60 12.39
N HIS A 534 -19.07 -1.81 12.87
CA HIS A 534 -18.25 -2.42 13.90
C HIS A 534 -17.93 -3.86 13.55
N LEU A 535 -16.77 -4.32 13.99
CA LEU A 535 -16.51 -5.73 14.20
C LEU A 535 -17.32 -6.19 15.42
N THR A 536 -17.75 -7.43 15.42
CA THR A 536 -18.54 -7.97 16.52
C THR A 536 -17.77 -9.07 17.24
N PRO A 537 -17.97 -9.28 18.54
CA PRO A 537 -17.35 -10.38 19.25
C PRO A 537 -17.89 -11.74 18.77
N PHE A 538 -16.96 -12.69 18.62
CA PHE A 538 -17.20 -14.09 18.35
C PHE A 538 -16.47 -14.91 19.41
N VAL A 539 -17.16 -15.77 20.13
CA VAL A 539 -16.59 -16.61 21.18
C VAL A 539 -16.92 -18.07 20.91
N VAL A 540 -15.97 -18.95 21.13
CA VAL A 540 -16.16 -20.39 20.99
C VAL A 540 -15.61 -21.14 22.19
N GLY A 541 -16.44 -22.03 22.77
CA GLY A 541 -16.05 -22.95 23.85
C GLY A 541 -16.43 -24.37 23.49
N GLY A 542 -15.73 -25.36 24.00
CA GLY A 542 -15.98 -26.75 23.75
C GLY A 542 -14.79 -27.67 23.86
N PRO A 543 -14.94 -28.95 23.48
CA PRO A 543 -13.89 -29.95 23.66
C PRO A 543 -12.61 -29.56 22.89
N GLY A 544 -11.48 -29.66 23.57
CA GLY A 544 -10.17 -29.34 23.02
C GLY A 544 -9.87 -27.86 22.81
N ILE A 545 -10.84 -26.95 23.04
CA ILE A 545 -10.65 -25.51 22.96
C ILE A 545 -10.14 -25.00 24.31
N LYS A 546 -9.13 -24.16 24.25
CA LYS A 546 -8.58 -23.48 25.43
C LYS A 546 -8.55 -21.97 25.17
N ARG A 547 -8.29 -21.18 26.19
CA ARG A 547 -8.11 -19.73 26.06
C ARG A 547 -7.16 -19.39 24.92
N GLY A 548 -7.63 -18.63 23.94
CA GLY A 548 -6.86 -18.31 22.75
C GLY A 548 -7.61 -17.49 21.72
N TYR A 549 -6.99 -17.31 20.55
CA TYR A 549 -7.64 -16.73 19.40
C TYR A 549 -8.24 -17.78 18.47
N VAL A 550 -9.35 -17.41 17.84
CA VAL A 550 -9.83 -18.10 16.64
C VAL A 550 -9.22 -17.42 15.41
N GLN A 551 -8.89 -18.20 14.42
CA GLN A 551 -8.34 -17.75 13.15
C GLN A 551 -9.14 -18.33 11.98
N SER A 552 -9.49 -17.48 11.01
CA SER A 552 -10.07 -17.90 9.75
C SER A 552 -8.99 -18.09 8.68
N PRO A 553 -8.99 -19.23 7.96
CA PRO A 553 -8.18 -19.40 6.76
C PRO A 553 -8.51 -18.36 5.66
N SER A 554 -9.75 -17.85 5.63
CA SER A 554 -10.20 -16.78 4.72
C SER A 554 -9.53 -15.44 5.02
N VAL A 555 -9.20 -15.18 6.29
CA VAL A 555 -8.66 -13.91 6.79
C VAL A 555 -7.14 -13.96 6.96
N LYS A 556 -6.61 -15.14 7.31
CA LYS A 556 -5.19 -15.40 7.64
C LYS A 556 -4.63 -14.48 8.73
N ARG A 557 -5.48 -14.03 9.65
CA ARG A 557 -5.11 -13.17 10.77
C ARG A 557 -5.65 -13.73 12.07
N PRO A 558 -4.80 -13.88 13.11
CA PRO A 558 -5.27 -14.30 14.43
C PRO A 558 -6.30 -13.32 14.98
N GLY A 559 -7.36 -13.83 15.57
CA GLY A 559 -8.39 -13.03 16.20
C GLY A 559 -9.32 -12.29 15.25
N VAL A 560 -9.30 -12.56 13.92
CA VAL A 560 -10.27 -12.00 12.97
C VAL A 560 -10.91 -13.11 12.16
N VAL A 561 -12.25 -13.11 12.13
CA VAL A 561 -13.07 -14.09 11.40
C VAL A 561 -14.18 -13.40 10.61
N THR A 562 -14.90 -14.13 9.78
CA THR A 562 -16.05 -13.61 9.04
C THR A 562 -17.31 -14.42 9.35
N VAL A 563 -18.48 -13.78 9.25
CA VAL A 563 -19.77 -14.46 9.47
C VAL A 563 -19.96 -15.65 8.51
N THR A 564 -19.34 -15.62 7.35
CA THR A 564 -19.40 -16.70 6.36
C THR A 564 -18.60 -17.94 6.75
N ASP A 565 -17.69 -17.84 7.73
CA ASP A 565 -16.88 -18.97 8.22
C ASP A 565 -17.64 -19.85 9.21
N ILE A 566 -18.78 -19.39 9.72
CA ILE A 566 -19.52 -20.10 10.78
C ILE A 566 -20.17 -21.39 10.26
N ALA A 567 -20.86 -21.35 9.11
CA ALA A 567 -21.45 -22.56 8.53
C ALA A 567 -20.42 -23.65 8.22
N PRO A 568 -19.29 -23.37 7.52
CA PRO A 568 -18.24 -24.37 7.34
C PRO A 568 -17.68 -24.92 8.67
N THR A 569 -17.62 -24.08 9.72
CA THR A 569 -17.17 -24.51 11.05
C THR A 569 -18.15 -25.50 11.69
N ILE A 570 -19.46 -25.23 11.62
CA ILE A 570 -20.50 -26.13 12.11
C ILE A 570 -20.44 -27.46 11.36
N LEU A 571 -20.38 -27.44 10.02
CA LEU A 571 -20.32 -28.63 9.18
C LEU A 571 -19.09 -29.49 9.49
N GLU A 572 -17.89 -28.89 9.56
CA GLU A 572 -16.68 -29.63 9.92
C GLU A 572 -16.78 -30.22 11.32
N ALA A 573 -17.34 -29.51 12.29
CA ALA A 573 -17.51 -29.99 13.67
C ALA A 573 -18.39 -31.24 13.75
N VAL A 574 -19.49 -31.29 12.99
CA VAL A 574 -20.37 -32.47 12.97
C VAL A 574 -19.94 -33.55 11.97
N GLY A 575 -18.88 -33.31 11.20
CA GLY A 575 -18.35 -34.23 10.21
C GLY A 575 -19.14 -34.28 8.90
N ALA A 576 -19.84 -33.19 8.56
CA ALA A 576 -20.58 -33.02 7.31
C ALA A 576 -19.68 -32.37 6.25
N ASP A 577 -19.98 -32.67 4.98
CA ASP A 577 -19.26 -32.10 3.84
C ASP A 577 -19.64 -30.62 3.66
N VAL A 578 -18.63 -29.77 3.42
CA VAL A 578 -18.87 -28.34 3.17
C VAL A 578 -19.20 -28.15 1.69
N PRO A 579 -20.37 -27.58 1.35
CA PRO A 579 -20.74 -27.28 -0.03
C PRO A 579 -19.72 -26.39 -0.73
N THR A 580 -19.33 -26.74 -1.96
CA THR A 580 -18.31 -26.01 -2.77
C THR A 580 -18.67 -24.55 -3.04
N GLY A 581 -19.95 -24.20 -2.95
CA GLY A 581 -20.44 -22.82 -3.09
C GLY A 581 -20.18 -21.92 -1.89
N MET A 582 -19.86 -22.43 -0.71
CA MET A 582 -19.53 -21.62 0.46
C MET A 582 -18.15 -20.99 0.28
N ILE A 583 -18.07 -19.66 0.52
CA ILE A 583 -16.81 -18.90 0.40
C ILE A 583 -16.03 -18.84 1.71
N GLY A 584 -16.71 -19.08 2.83
CA GLY A 584 -16.11 -19.21 4.15
C GLY A 584 -15.32 -20.51 4.30
N HIS A 585 -14.51 -20.58 5.34
CA HIS A 585 -13.69 -21.75 5.68
C HIS A 585 -13.86 -22.06 7.16
N ALA A 586 -13.79 -23.33 7.52
CA ALA A 586 -13.86 -23.73 8.92
C ALA A 586 -12.75 -23.09 9.74
N LEU A 587 -13.13 -22.60 10.88
CA LEU A 587 -12.26 -21.85 11.79
C LEU A 587 -11.19 -22.75 12.40
N ARG A 588 -10.06 -22.17 12.72
CA ARG A 588 -8.92 -22.83 13.35
C ARG A 588 -8.61 -22.19 14.69
N TYR A 589 -8.27 -23.00 15.65
CA TYR A 589 -7.92 -22.57 17.00
C TYR A 589 -6.41 -22.29 17.10
N ARG A 590 -6.04 -21.20 17.79
CA ARG A 590 -4.67 -20.82 18.08
C ARG A 590 -4.49 -20.53 19.57
N GLY A 591 -3.68 -21.32 20.25
CA GLY A 591 -3.45 -21.25 21.70
C GLY A 591 -2.53 -20.12 22.16
N THR A 592 -2.75 -18.88 21.69
CA THR A 592 -2.09 -17.67 22.22
C THR A 592 -3.07 -16.92 23.09
N GLN A 593 -2.62 -16.32 24.21
CA GLN A 593 -3.52 -15.54 25.08
C GLN A 593 -4.24 -14.45 24.26
N PRO A 594 -5.58 -14.41 24.28
CA PRO A 594 -6.33 -13.36 23.63
C PRO A 594 -6.15 -12.06 24.40
N ASP A 595 -6.02 -10.98 23.65
CA ASP A 595 -5.97 -9.62 24.13
C ASP A 595 -7.26 -8.92 23.65
N LEU A 596 -8.18 -8.67 24.56
CA LEU A 596 -9.43 -7.96 24.27
C LEU A 596 -9.18 -6.55 23.80
N ASP A 597 -8.21 -5.87 24.41
CA ASP A 597 -7.84 -4.50 24.04
C ASP A 597 -7.37 -4.47 22.58
N TYR A 598 -6.59 -5.46 22.15
CA TYR A 598 -6.16 -5.56 20.75
C TYR A 598 -7.35 -5.70 19.79
N LEU A 599 -8.36 -6.50 20.11
CA LEU A 599 -9.53 -6.69 19.25
C LEU A 599 -10.42 -5.44 19.22
N ASP A 600 -10.60 -4.79 20.37
CA ASP A 600 -11.29 -3.52 20.47
C ASP A 600 -10.59 -2.40 19.71
N HIS A 601 -9.27 -2.30 19.83
CA HIS A 601 -8.46 -1.37 19.02
C HIS A 601 -8.62 -1.63 17.51
N LEU A 602 -8.70 -2.88 17.07
CA LEU A 602 -8.96 -3.19 15.65
C LEU A 602 -10.32 -2.64 15.20
N ASP A 603 -11.35 -2.75 16.03
CA ASP A 603 -12.68 -2.23 15.74
C ASP A 603 -12.68 -0.69 15.70
N ARG A 604 -12.16 -0.03 16.73
CA ARG A 604 -12.08 1.43 16.82
C ARG A 604 -11.26 2.04 15.68
N ASP A 605 -10.15 1.44 15.31
CA ASP A 605 -9.33 1.88 14.16
C ASP A 605 -10.09 1.75 12.84
N ALA A 606 -10.87 0.67 12.68
CA ALA A 606 -11.67 0.47 11.49
C ALA A 606 -12.86 1.45 11.44
N GLU A 607 -13.53 1.71 12.56
CA GLU A 607 -14.59 2.72 12.69
C GLU A 607 -14.05 4.12 12.37
N PHE A 608 -12.94 4.52 13.00
CA PHE A 608 -12.28 5.80 12.76
C PHE A 608 -11.98 5.98 11.27
N ARG A 609 -11.37 4.96 10.65
CA ARG A 609 -11.08 4.99 9.21
C ARG A 609 -12.32 5.19 8.37
N GLU A 610 -13.41 4.47 8.64
CA GLU A 610 -14.68 4.62 7.89
C GLU A 610 -15.27 6.03 8.06
N GLY A 611 -15.20 6.58 9.27
CA GLY A 611 -15.69 7.93 9.57
C GLY A 611 -14.96 9.03 8.80
N ILE A 612 -13.64 8.92 8.64
CA ILE A 612 -12.82 9.95 7.97
C ILE A 612 -12.63 9.70 6.47
N TYR A 613 -12.93 8.49 5.96
CA TYR A 613 -12.63 8.11 4.57
C TYR A 613 -13.26 9.04 3.55
N PHE A 614 -14.56 9.24 3.61
CA PHE A 614 -15.29 10.05 2.64
C PHE A 614 -14.87 11.53 2.68
N PRO A 615 -14.85 12.22 3.84
CA PRO A 615 -14.45 13.63 3.90
C PRO A 615 -13.00 13.85 3.44
N ILE A 616 -12.06 12.97 3.78
CA ILE A 616 -10.66 13.10 3.34
C ILE A 616 -10.52 12.84 1.83
N ALA A 617 -11.19 11.83 1.29
CA ALA A 617 -11.19 11.57 -0.15
C ALA A 617 -11.76 12.77 -0.94
N MET A 618 -12.88 13.33 -0.48
CA MET A 618 -13.49 14.52 -1.08
C MET A 618 -12.55 15.71 -1.01
N ALA A 619 -11.99 16.01 0.16
CA ALA A 619 -11.04 17.11 0.34
C ALA A 619 -9.81 16.95 -0.56
N PHE A 620 -9.26 15.74 -0.65
CA PHE A 620 -8.12 15.43 -1.50
C PHE A 620 -8.42 15.70 -3.00
N ILE A 621 -9.57 15.22 -3.50
CA ILE A 621 -9.99 15.43 -4.89
C ILE A 621 -10.19 16.93 -5.17
N ILE A 622 -10.82 17.66 -4.25
CA ILE A 622 -11.04 19.11 -4.40
C ILE A 622 -9.70 19.86 -4.41
N ILE A 623 -8.80 19.55 -3.46
CA ILE A 623 -7.47 20.17 -3.40
C ILE A 623 -6.70 19.93 -4.69
N GLN A 624 -6.75 18.71 -5.22
CA GLN A 624 -6.07 18.38 -6.46
C GLN A 624 -6.69 19.08 -7.68
N ALA A 625 -8.01 19.18 -7.76
CA ALA A 625 -8.72 19.92 -8.80
C ALA A 625 -8.38 21.43 -8.77
N LEU A 626 -8.37 22.03 -7.57
CA LEU A 626 -7.97 23.43 -7.39
C LEU A 626 -6.50 23.64 -7.76
N LEU A 627 -5.62 22.73 -7.39
CA LEU A 627 -4.21 22.78 -7.76
C LEU A 627 -4.04 22.75 -9.27
N TYR A 628 -4.76 21.87 -9.97
CA TYR A 628 -4.75 21.82 -11.43
C TYR A 628 -5.28 23.12 -12.06
N LEU A 629 -6.37 23.67 -11.52
CA LEU A 629 -6.92 24.96 -11.99
C LEU A 629 -5.91 26.09 -11.81
N ILE A 630 -5.25 26.16 -10.65
CA ILE A 630 -4.19 27.15 -10.37
C ILE A 630 -3.04 26.99 -11.37
N VAL A 631 -2.60 25.76 -11.62
CA VAL A 631 -1.53 25.49 -12.59
C VAL A 631 -1.96 25.89 -14.00
N MET A 632 -3.18 25.54 -14.43
CA MET A 632 -3.70 25.89 -15.76
C MET A 632 -3.75 27.40 -15.99
N THR A 633 -4.17 28.17 -14.98
CA THR A 633 -4.31 29.63 -15.08
C THR A 633 -2.99 30.37 -14.89
N ALA A 634 -2.12 29.86 -14.06
CA ALA A 634 -0.86 30.54 -13.69
C ALA A 634 0.34 30.15 -14.57
N LEU A 635 0.28 29.03 -15.30
CA LEU A 635 1.44 28.46 -15.99
C LEU A 635 2.10 29.40 -17.01
N SER A 636 1.30 30.26 -17.68
CA SER A 636 1.78 31.27 -18.60
C SER A 636 2.50 32.45 -17.93
N HIS A 637 2.29 32.66 -16.63
CA HIS A 637 2.83 33.78 -15.86
C HIS A 637 3.89 33.36 -14.84
N LEU A 638 4.04 32.08 -14.57
CA LEU A 638 5.00 31.55 -13.60
C LEU A 638 6.43 31.61 -14.18
N ARG A 639 7.32 32.30 -13.44
CA ARG A 639 8.77 32.28 -13.68
C ARG A 639 9.43 31.38 -12.67
N ASP A 640 10.40 30.57 -13.10
CA ASP A 640 11.17 29.73 -12.19
C ASP A 640 11.96 30.59 -11.17
N GLY A 641 12.16 30.04 -9.97
CA GLY A 641 12.85 30.75 -8.89
C GLY A 641 11.99 31.70 -8.04
N THR A 642 10.71 31.91 -8.40
CA THR A 642 9.81 32.75 -7.56
C THR A 642 9.32 31.96 -6.33
N ARG A 643 8.92 32.72 -5.28
CA ARG A 643 8.26 32.11 -4.11
C ARG A 643 7.02 31.32 -4.50
N THR A 644 6.24 31.84 -5.44
CA THR A 644 5.01 31.20 -5.94
C THR A 644 5.30 29.86 -6.58
N THR A 645 6.32 29.77 -7.46
CA THR A 645 6.71 28.50 -8.09
C THR A 645 7.23 27.48 -7.06
N SER A 646 7.96 27.95 -6.03
CA SER A 646 8.46 27.08 -4.96
C SER A 646 7.35 26.52 -4.10
N VAL A 647 6.36 27.34 -3.75
CA VAL A 647 5.17 26.92 -3.00
C VAL A 647 4.34 25.93 -3.81
N LEU A 648 4.10 26.25 -5.09
CA LEU A 648 3.33 25.38 -5.97
C LEU A 648 4.02 24.02 -6.16
N ARG A 649 5.35 24.01 -6.31
CA ARG A 649 6.14 22.77 -6.35
C ARG A 649 5.99 21.96 -5.05
N ALA A 650 6.01 22.61 -3.90
CA ALA A 650 5.81 21.93 -2.61
C ALA A 650 4.40 21.30 -2.50
N LEU A 651 3.35 22.03 -2.91
CA LEU A 651 1.98 21.53 -2.91
C LEU A 651 1.79 20.34 -3.86
N VAL A 652 2.40 20.41 -5.05
CA VAL A 652 2.36 19.30 -6.02
C VAL A 652 3.05 18.05 -5.48
N VAL A 653 4.18 18.22 -4.80
CA VAL A 653 4.89 17.11 -4.15
C VAL A 653 4.09 16.56 -2.97
N ALA A 654 3.40 17.41 -2.20
CA ALA A 654 2.53 16.99 -1.09
C ALA A 654 1.38 16.12 -1.59
N VAL A 655 0.71 16.52 -2.66
CA VAL A 655 -0.34 15.70 -3.29
C VAL A 655 0.18 14.32 -3.70
N ALA A 656 1.39 14.24 -4.28
CA ALA A 656 1.99 12.96 -4.63
C ALA A 656 2.50 12.17 -3.42
N ALA A 657 2.84 12.83 -2.32
CA ALA A 657 3.31 12.21 -1.08
C ALA A 657 2.17 11.68 -0.20
N PHE A 658 0.96 12.21 -0.36
CA PHE A 658 -0.20 11.88 0.45
C PHE A 658 -0.50 10.37 0.52
N PRO A 659 -0.48 9.58 -0.58
CA PRO A 659 -0.65 8.13 -0.48
C PRO A 659 0.38 7.47 0.45
N LEU A 660 1.64 7.87 0.38
CA LEU A 660 2.70 7.37 1.27
C LEU A 660 2.42 7.75 2.73
N ALA A 661 1.98 8.99 2.96
CA ALA A 661 1.64 9.48 4.29
C ALA A 661 0.47 8.69 4.91
N THR A 662 -0.53 8.28 4.12
CA THR A 662 -1.66 7.48 4.61
C THR A 662 -1.26 6.10 5.11
N PHE A 663 -0.27 5.46 4.49
CA PHE A 663 0.28 4.18 4.99
C PHE A 663 1.13 4.39 6.25
N LEU A 664 1.97 5.43 6.26
CA LEU A 664 2.79 5.76 7.44
C LEU A 664 1.94 6.17 8.65
N PHE A 665 0.81 6.83 8.42
CA PHE A 665 -0.13 7.22 9.46
C PHE A 665 -0.63 5.99 10.25
N ARG A 666 -0.78 4.84 9.61
CA ARG A 666 -1.18 3.59 10.28
C ARG A 666 -0.12 3.05 11.25
N ALA A 667 1.12 3.49 11.15
CA ALA A 667 2.15 3.15 12.12
C ALA A 667 2.06 3.94 13.43
N VAL A 668 1.19 4.96 13.50
CA VAL A 668 0.92 5.72 14.74
C VAL A 668 0.03 4.86 15.63
N PRO A 669 0.44 4.60 16.88
CA PRO A 669 -0.39 3.83 17.81
C PRO A 669 -1.72 4.56 18.12
N GLU A 670 -2.77 3.80 18.35
CA GLU A 670 -4.08 4.28 18.86
C GLU A 670 -4.65 5.48 18.10
N VAL A 671 -4.58 5.44 16.78
CA VAL A 671 -5.03 6.54 15.91
C VAL A 671 -6.48 6.93 16.17
N ALA A 672 -7.33 5.97 16.51
CA ALA A 672 -8.74 6.19 16.81
C ALA A 672 -8.94 7.13 18.03
N VAL A 673 -8.06 7.05 19.03
CA VAL A 673 -8.12 7.92 20.24
C VAL A 673 -7.86 9.38 19.89
N LEU A 674 -7.12 9.65 18.82
CA LEU A 674 -6.82 11.02 18.39
C LEU A 674 -8.05 11.75 17.83
N GLY A 675 -9.11 11.04 17.42
CA GLY A 675 -10.30 11.66 16.84
C GLY A 675 -9.94 12.66 15.72
N GLY A 676 -10.49 13.86 15.78
CA GLY A 676 -10.18 14.93 14.80
C GLY A 676 -8.71 15.34 14.75
N ALA A 677 -7.94 15.19 15.83
CA ALA A 677 -6.50 15.46 15.84
C ALA A 677 -5.72 14.48 14.95
N GLY A 678 -6.26 13.29 14.68
CA GLY A 678 -5.65 12.34 13.76
C GLY A 678 -5.44 12.91 12.35
N VAL A 679 -6.33 13.77 11.88
CA VAL A 679 -6.18 14.47 10.59
C VAL A 679 -4.96 15.41 10.63
N VAL A 680 -4.73 16.11 11.72
CA VAL A 680 -3.55 16.99 11.90
C VAL A 680 -2.27 16.16 11.86
N VAL A 681 -2.25 14.99 12.51
CA VAL A 681 -1.10 14.08 12.49
C VAL A 681 -0.84 13.55 11.07
N LEU A 682 -1.89 13.18 10.33
CA LEU A 682 -1.75 12.76 8.92
C LEU A 682 -1.12 13.87 8.07
N LEU A 683 -1.60 15.12 8.20
CA LEU A 683 -1.05 16.26 7.47
C LEU A 683 0.39 16.58 7.88
N ALA A 684 0.74 16.40 9.15
CA ALA A 684 2.11 16.57 9.63
C ALA A 684 3.06 15.51 9.04
N ILE A 685 2.62 14.25 8.96
CA ILE A 685 3.38 13.17 8.29
C ILE A 685 3.57 13.52 6.82
N ASP A 686 2.52 13.96 6.11
CA ASP A 686 2.60 14.35 4.71
C ASP A 686 3.57 15.52 4.50
N ALA A 687 3.52 16.54 5.35
CA ALA A 687 4.46 17.66 5.33
C ALA A 687 5.90 17.21 5.56
N CYS A 688 6.16 16.27 6.49
CA CYS A 688 7.48 15.69 6.72
C CYS A 688 7.99 14.92 5.50
N VAL A 689 7.16 14.05 4.91
CA VAL A 689 7.49 13.30 3.69
C VAL A 689 7.80 14.26 2.54
N THR A 690 6.98 15.28 2.36
CA THR A 690 7.17 16.33 1.36
C THR A 690 8.48 17.08 1.56
N ALA A 691 8.78 17.50 2.78
CA ALA A 691 10.02 18.20 3.11
C ALA A 691 11.26 17.33 2.84
N LEU A 692 11.18 16.02 3.13
CA LEU A 692 12.24 15.07 2.80
C LEU A 692 12.40 14.90 1.29
N ALA A 693 11.30 14.75 0.56
CA ALA A 693 11.31 14.63 -0.89
C ALA A 693 11.90 15.87 -1.58
N LEU A 694 11.55 17.06 -1.13
CA LEU A 694 12.07 18.33 -1.67
C LEU A 694 13.57 18.53 -1.45
N ARG A 695 14.23 17.75 -0.57
CA ARG A 695 15.69 17.71 -0.46
C ARG A 695 16.36 16.99 -1.64
N ALA A 696 15.64 16.18 -2.39
CA ALA A 696 16.12 15.53 -3.60
C ALA A 696 16.08 16.54 -4.77
N ARG A 697 17.22 17.22 -5.05
CA ARG A 697 17.30 18.36 -5.99
C ARG A 697 18.14 18.09 -7.24
N ARG A 698 18.25 16.84 -7.69
CA ARG A 698 19.11 16.51 -8.84
C ARG A 698 18.52 16.93 -10.19
N HIS A 699 17.22 16.89 -10.34
CA HIS A 699 16.44 17.27 -11.53
C HIS A 699 14.99 17.55 -11.11
N ALA A 700 14.19 18.12 -12.03
CA ALA A 700 12.80 18.54 -11.79
C ALA A 700 11.94 17.48 -11.07
N LEU A 701 12.05 16.24 -11.52
CA LEU A 701 11.28 15.10 -11.05
C LEU A 701 11.93 14.32 -9.88
N SER A 702 13.07 14.78 -9.35
CA SER A 702 13.76 14.10 -8.24
C SER A 702 12.89 13.93 -6.99
N PRO A 703 12.09 14.93 -6.56
CA PRO A 703 11.19 14.76 -5.42
C PRO A 703 10.14 13.66 -5.66
N LEU A 704 9.56 13.63 -6.86
CA LEU A 704 8.58 12.62 -7.23
C LEU A 704 9.20 11.22 -7.34
N ALA A 705 10.41 11.10 -7.90
CA ALA A 705 11.15 9.86 -7.95
C ALA A 705 11.47 9.32 -6.55
N TRP A 706 11.76 10.21 -5.59
CA TRP A 706 11.96 9.86 -4.20
C TRP A 706 10.67 9.35 -3.55
N VAL A 707 9.56 10.09 -3.71
CA VAL A 707 8.24 9.68 -3.19
C VAL A 707 7.83 8.32 -3.77
N ALA A 708 7.90 8.16 -5.09
CA ALA A 708 7.53 6.92 -5.76
C ALA A 708 8.40 5.73 -5.29
N GLY A 709 9.71 5.91 -5.21
CA GLY A 709 10.63 4.90 -4.72
C GLY A 709 10.37 4.52 -3.26
N ALA A 710 10.18 5.51 -2.38
CA ALA A 710 9.86 5.29 -0.97
C ALA A 710 8.52 4.56 -0.79
N THR A 711 7.51 4.91 -1.59
CA THR A 711 6.20 4.25 -1.59
C THR A 711 6.32 2.77 -1.95
N VAL A 712 7.05 2.45 -3.03
CA VAL A 712 7.27 1.05 -3.43
C VAL A 712 8.00 0.29 -2.33
N VAL A 713 9.07 0.85 -1.77
CA VAL A 713 9.83 0.20 -0.69
C VAL A 713 8.93 -0.05 0.52
N LEU A 714 8.13 0.94 0.92
CA LEU A 714 7.23 0.79 2.07
C LEU A 714 6.20 -0.32 1.83
N ILE A 715 5.51 -0.32 0.67
CA ILE A 715 4.47 -1.34 0.39
C ILE A 715 5.10 -2.73 0.29
N VAL A 716 6.25 -2.88 -0.36
CA VAL A 716 6.96 -4.18 -0.46
C VAL A 716 7.37 -4.69 0.93
N LEU A 717 7.92 -3.83 1.78
CA LEU A 717 8.27 -4.19 3.15
C LEU A 717 7.04 -4.51 4.01
N ASP A 718 5.96 -3.77 3.84
CA ASP A 718 4.70 -4.03 4.54
C ASP A 718 4.10 -5.38 4.15
N LEU A 719 4.06 -5.72 2.86
CA LEU A 719 3.66 -7.04 2.38
C LEU A 719 4.52 -8.15 2.99
N ALA A 720 5.83 -7.92 3.06
CA ALA A 720 6.78 -8.84 3.63
C ALA A 720 6.59 -9.09 5.14
N THR A 721 6.07 -8.10 5.86
CA THR A 721 5.82 -8.15 7.30
C THR A 721 4.37 -8.44 7.67
N GLY A 722 3.53 -8.86 6.69
CA GLY A 722 2.15 -9.29 6.89
C GLY A 722 1.12 -8.20 6.62
N ALA A 723 1.44 -7.20 5.79
CA ALA A 723 0.55 -6.14 5.30
C ALA A 723 -0.15 -5.34 6.44
N ARG A 724 0.60 -5.00 7.49
CA ARG A 724 0.05 -4.35 8.69
C ARG A 724 -0.35 -2.89 8.45
N LEU A 725 0.36 -2.18 7.57
CA LEU A 725 0.08 -0.78 7.25
C LEU A 725 -1.09 -0.61 6.27
N GLN A 726 -1.53 -1.68 5.61
CA GLN A 726 -2.70 -1.64 4.74
C GLN A 726 -4.02 -1.79 5.50
N TYR A 727 -3.99 -2.34 6.72
CA TYR A 727 -5.19 -2.48 7.55
C TYR A 727 -5.68 -1.14 8.04
N SER A 728 -6.97 -0.89 7.85
CA SER A 728 -7.62 0.34 8.30
C SER A 728 -6.84 1.61 7.95
N SER A 729 -5.94 1.54 6.95
CA SER A 729 -5.34 2.72 6.36
C SER A 729 -6.30 3.35 5.36
N PHE A 730 -6.12 4.65 5.10
CA PHE A 730 -7.00 5.39 4.21
C PHE A 730 -7.05 4.80 2.79
N LEU A 731 -5.89 4.46 2.20
CA LEU A 731 -5.77 3.81 0.89
C LEU A 731 -5.57 2.29 0.97
N GLY A 732 -5.73 1.71 2.13
CA GLY A 732 -5.72 0.27 2.32
C GLY A 732 -7.13 -0.31 2.30
N TYR A 733 -7.33 -1.44 2.96
CA TYR A 733 -8.64 -2.08 3.06
C TYR A 733 -9.20 -2.01 4.48
N SER A 734 -10.54 -1.90 4.55
CA SER A 734 -11.30 -1.87 5.78
C SER A 734 -11.59 -3.28 6.26
N LEU A 735 -11.47 -3.51 7.56
CA LEU A 735 -11.91 -4.77 8.18
C LEU A 735 -13.44 -4.92 8.16
N HIS A 736 -14.18 -3.81 8.17
CA HIS A 736 -15.64 -3.81 8.12
C HIS A 736 -16.17 -4.13 6.73
N THR A 737 -15.59 -3.51 5.69
CA THR A 737 -16.15 -3.52 4.33
C THR A 737 -15.32 -4.31 3.32
N ALA A 738 -14.14 -4.78 3.68
CA ALA A 738 -13.26 -5.48 2.76
C ALA A 738 -13.82 -6.83 2.30
N ALA A 739 -13.56 -7.13 1.03
CA ALA A 739 -13.71 -8.48 0.48
C ALA A 739 -12.43 -9.31 0.68
N ARG A 740 -11.33 -8.67 1.09
CA ARG A 740 -10.00 -9.27 1.27
C ARG A 740 -9.43 -8.80 2.60
N PHE A 741 -8.77 -9.68 3.33
CA PHE A 741 -8.19 -9.41 4.65
C PHE A 741 -6.68 -9.64 4.71
N PHE A 742 -6.05 -10.10 3.64
CA PHE A 742 -4.61 -10.34 3.54
C PHE A 742 -4.10 -10.01 2.13
N GLY A 743 -2.79 -9.87 1.99
CA GLY A 743 -2.14 -9.51 0.74
C GLY A 743 -2.29 -8.01 0.42
N ILE A 744 -2.24 -7.67 -0.87
CA ILE A 744 -2.35 -6.29 -1.33
C ILE A 744 -3.80 -5.93 -1.68
N GLY A 745 -4.26 -4.75 -1.24
CA GLY A 745 -5.54 -4.19 -1.65
C GLY A 745 -5.46 -3.54 -3.04
N ASN A 746 -6.59 -3.46 -3.76
CA ASN A 746 -6.64 -2.89 -5.11
C ASN A 746 -6.17 -1.43 -5.19
N THR A 747 -6.41 -0.65 -4.15
CA THR A 747 -5.93 0.74 -4.02
C THR A 747 -4.42 0.79 -3.82
N SER A 748 -3.88 -0.06 -2.95
CA SER A 748 -2.44 -0.19 -2.72
C SER A 748 -1.71 -0.72 -3.96
N PHE A 749 -2.32 -1.65 -4.70
CA PHE A 749 -1.85 -2.15 -6.00
C PHE A 749 -1.72 -1.02 -7.03
N ALA A 750 -2.74 -0.16 -7.17
CA ALA A 750 -2.71 0.97 -8.09
C ALA A 750 -1.54 1.93 -7.78
N VAL A 751 -1.37 2.25 -6.51
CA VAL A 751 -0.27 3.09 -6.02
C VAL A 751 1.08 2.42 -6.27
N LEU A 752 1.21 1.13 -5.96
CA LEU A 752 2.44 0.35 -6.19
C LEU A 752 2.84 0.33 -7.67
N GLY A 753 1.89 0.01 -8.56
CA GLY A 753 2.14 -0.07 -9.99
C GLY A 753 2.52 1.27 -10.63
N ALA A 754 1.80 2.35 -10.27
CA ALA A 754 2.12 3.70 -10.74
C ALA A 754 3.51 4.15 -10.27
N CYS A 755 3.79 4.02 -8.98
CA CYS A 755 5.06 4.39 -8.38
C CYS A 755 6.23 3.56 -8.95
N ALA A 756 6.04 2.26 -9.16
CA ALA A 756 7.07 1.41 -9.73
C ALA A 756 7.48 1.84 -11.13
N VAL A 757 6.50 2.10 -12.01
CA VAL A 757 6.76 2.57 -13.38
C VAL A 757 7.46 3.93 -13.38
N ILE A 758 6.95 4.88 -12.59
CA ILE A 758 7.52 6.23 -12.50
C ILE A 758 8.96 6.17 -11.98
N ALA A 759 9.20 5.47 -10.89
CA ALA A 759 10.53 5.35 -10.28
C ALA A 759 11.54 4.69 -11.24
N ALA A 760 11.16 3.60 -11.91
CA ALA A 760 12.02 2.88 -12.84
C ALA A 760 12.34 3.72 -14.09
N CYS A 761 11.34 4.38 -14.69
CA CYS A 761 11.55 5.21 -15.88
C CYS A 761 12.42 6.43 -15.57
N LEU A 762 12.20 7.11 -14.43
CA LEU A 762 13.02 8.23 -14.00
C LEU A 762 14.44 7.78 -13.64
N HIS A 763 14.62 6.60 -13.08
CA HIS A 763 15.95 6.02 -12.86
C HIS A 763 16.70 5.80 -14.18
N VAL A 764 16.03 5.23 -15.19
CA VAL A 764 16.64 4.99 -16.51
C VAL A 764 16.92 6.30 -17.26
N GLU A 765 16.03 7.31 -17.15
CA GLU A 765 16.21 8.63 -17.78
C GLU A 765 17.51 9.32 -17.34
N HIS A 766 17.81 9.26 -16.03
CA HIS A 766 18.92 10.03 -15.45
C HIS A 766 20.16 9.17 -15.16
N ALA A 767 20.12 7.89 -15.52
CA ALA A 767 21.26 7.02 -15.26
C ALA A 767 22.38 7.23 -16.28
N PRO A 768 23.63 7.32 -15.83
CA PRO A 768 24.77 7.51 -16.71
C PRO A 768 25.03 6.32 -17.66
N ARG A 769 24.64 5.11 -17.22
CA ARG A 769 24.83 3.86 -17.98
C ARG A 769 23.49 3.17 -18.21
N ARG A 770 22.90 3.41 -19.37
CA ARG A 770 21.57 2.93 -19.73
C ARG A 770 21.39 1.40 -19.56
N ARG A 771 22.39 0.62 -19.93
CA ARG A 771 22.33 -0.85 -19.81
C ARG A 771 22.21 -1.32 -18.35
N GLU A 772 22.99 -0.72 -17.45
CA GLU A 772 22.95 -1.04 -16.02
C GLU A 772 21.62 -0.60 -15.40
N ALA A 773 21.13 0.58 -15.79
CA ALA A 773 19.84 1.09 -15.34
C ALA A 773 18.68 0.20 -15.79
N LEU A 774 18.72 -0.32 -17.03
CA LEU A 774 17.72 -1.27 -17.52
C LEU A 774 17.72 -2.57 -16.72
N LEU A 775 18.91 -3.11 -16.39
CA LEU A 775 19.00 -4.30 -15.56
C LEU A 775 18.47 -4.05 -14.13
N THR A 776 18.78 -2.89 -13.57
CA THR A 776 18.25 -2.49 -12.26
C THR A 776 16.74 -2.33 -12.30
N ALA A 777 16.19 -1.69 -13.35
CA ALA A 777 14.75 -1.56 -13.55
C ALA A 777 14.07 -2.92 -13.73
N ALA A 778 14.69 -3.85 -14.47
CA ALA A 778 14.17 -5.21 -14.65
C ALA A 778 14.11 -5.98 -13.30
N GLY A 779 15.18 -5.92 -12.51
CA GLY A 779 15.20 -6.52 -11.17
C GLY A 779 14.17 -5.89 -10.24
N PHE A 780 14.04 -4.56 -10.28
CA PHE A 780 13.05 -3.83 -9.49
C PHE A 780 11.62 -4.22 -9.86
N PHE A 781 11.29 -4.29 -11.16
CA PHE A 781 9.98 -4.74 -11.64
C PHE A 781 9.69 -6.20 -11.27
N ALA A 782 10.70 -7.07 -11.31
CA ALA A 782 10.53 -8.46 -10.89
C ALA A 782 10.20 -8.56 -9.39
N VAL A 783 10.89 -7.78 -8.53
CA VAL A 783 10.59 -7.72 -7.09
C VAL A 783 9.17 -7.22 -6.85
N VAL A 784 8.76 -6.15 -7.53
CA VAL A 784 7.40 -5.59 -7.37
C VAL A 784 6.34 -6.59 -7.82
N ALA A 785 6.48 -7.18 -9.01
CA ALA A 785 5.52 -8.15 -9.53
C ALA A 785 5.43 -9.41 -8.63
N MET A 786 6.58 -9.85 -8.09
CA MET A 786 6.60 -10.99 -7.18
C MET A 786 5.98 -10.64 -5.82
N SER A 787 6.25 -9.45 -5.28
CA SER A 787 5.64 -9.01 -4.02
C SER A 787 4.13 -8.86 -4.14
N ASP A 788 3.63 -8.43 -5.29
CA ASP A 788 2.21 -8.28 -5.57
C ASP A 788 1.52 -9.65 -5.77
N GLY A 789 2.12 -10.53 -6.56
CA GLY A 789 1.48 -11.77 -6.99
C GLY A 789 1.73 -12.99 -6.14
N ALA A 790 2.82 -13.04 -5.34
CA ALA A 790 3.13 -14.24 -4.57
C ALA A 790 2.03 -14.55 -3.54
N PRO A 791 1.56 -15.83 -3.44
CA PRO A 791 0.48 -16.24 -2.53
C PRO A 791 0.76 -15.96 -1.05
N ALA A 792 2.03 -15.91 -0.66
CA ALA A 792 2.46 -15.59 0.71
C ALA A 792 2.55 -14.08 0.98
N LEU A 793 2.53 -13.23 -0.04
CA LEU A 793 2.71 -11.77 0.05
C LEU A 793 1.44 -11.04 -0.40
N GLY A 794 1.43 -10.54 -1.64
CA GLY A 794 0.32 -9.76 -2.19
C GLY A 794 -0.91 -10.58 -2.56
N ASN A 795 -0.69 -11.81 -3.07
CA ASN A 795 -1.73 -12.73 -3.52
C ASN A 795 -2.74 -12.09 -4.50
N ASP A 796 -2.22 -11.25 -5.41
CA ASP A 796 -3.05 -10.53 -6.37
C ASP A 796 -2.82 -11.03 -7.82
N VAL A 797 -3.72 -11.90 -8.27
CA VAL A 797 -3.70 -12.41 -9.65
C VAL A 797 -4.00 -11.30 -10.67
N GLY A 798 -4.91 -10.39 -10.32
CA GLY A 798 -5.24 -9.22 -11.16
C GLY A 798 -4.05 -8.30 -11.34
N GLY A 799 -3.27 -8.13 -10.27
CA GLY A 799 -2.02 -7.39 -10.32
C GLY A 799 -0.99 -8.00 -11.25
N ILE A 800 -0.74 -9.32 -11.20
CA ILE A 800 0.16 -10.02 -12.14
C ILE A 800 -0.30 -9.82 -13.59
N LEU A 801 -1.60 -10.00 -13.86
CA LEU A 801 -2.19 -9.82 -15.19
C LEU A 801 -1.99 -8.39 -15.72
N THR A 802 -1.85 -7.41 -14.85
CA THR A 802 -1.60 -6.01 -15.19
C THR A 802 -0.11 -5.68 -15.25
N LEU A 803 0.63 -5.98 -14.18
CA LEU A 803 2.01 -5.52 -14.01
C LEU A 803 2.99 -6.21 -14.95
N VAL A 804 2.86 -7.54 -15.14
CA VAL A 804 3.82 -8.29 -15.98
C VAL A 804 3.82 -7.80 -17.44
N PRO A 805 2.66 -7.62 -18.11
CA PRO A 805 2.64 -7.05 -19.46
C PRO A 805 3.17 -5.60 -19.50
N VAL A 806 2.73 -4.75 -18.58
CA VAL A 806 3.17 -3.35 -18.57
C VAL A 806 4.67 -3.25 -18.31
N PHE A 807 5.21 -3.95 -17.32
CA PHE A 807 6.63 -3.93 -16.99
C PHE A 807 7.48 -4.50 -18.13
N GLY A 808 7.05 -5.62 -18.72
CA GLY A 808 7.74 -6.24 -19.85
C GLY A 808 7.82 -5.30 -21.05
N LEU A 809 6.70 -4.73 -21.47
CA LEU A 809 6.65 -3.78 -22.59
C LEU A 809 7.40 -2.47 -22.29
N THR A 810 7.35 -1.99 -21.05
CA THR A 810 8.12 -0.82 -20.59
C THR A 810 9.62 -1.07 -20.73
N LEU A 811 10.13 -2.23 -20.32
CA LEU A 811 11.54 -2.58 -20.48
C LEU A 811 11.96 -2.64 -21.95
N VAL A 812 11.11 -3.21 -22.82
CA VAL A 812 11.37 -3.20 -24.27
C VAL A 812 11.44 -1.77 -24.81
N ALA A 813 10.47 -0.92 -24.46
CA ALA A 813 10.47 0.48 -24.89
C ALA A 813 11.69 1.25 -24.34
N LEU A 814 12.02 1.08 -23.07
CA LEU A 814 13.20 1.67 -22.43
C LEU A 814 14.52 1.19 -23.07
N SER A 815 14.57 -0.01 -23.66
CA SER A 815 15.74 -0.49 -24.38
C SER A 815 15.95 0.21 -25.74
N GLY A 816 15.02 1.07 -26.16
CA GLY A 816 15.04 1.80 -27.44
C GLY A 816 14.52 0.96 -28.63
N ARG A 817 14.01 -0.22 -28.38
CA ARG A 817 13.42 -1.07 -29.42
C ARG A 817 11.99 -0.64 -29.74
N ARG A 818 11.60 -0.71 -31.01
CA ARG A 818 10.21 -0.50 -31.40
C ARG A 818 9.36 -1.67 -30.95
N LEU A 819 8.24 -1.40 -30.29
CA LEU A 819 7.27 -2.41 -29.91
C LEU A 819 6.67 -3.03 -31.16
N ASN A 820 6.66 -4.35 -31.24
CA ASN A 820 6.06 -5.14 -32.32
C ASN A 820 5.35 -6.37 -31.75
N VAL A 821 4.61 -7.07 -32.59
CA VAL A 821 3.81 -8.26 -32.21
C VAL A 821 4.66 -9.34 -31.53
N ARG A 822 5.93 -9.52 -31.97
CA ARG A 822 6.83 -10.48 -31.36
C ARG A 822 7.09 -10.19 -29.87
N HIS A 823 7.26 -8.92 -29.48
CA HIS A 823 7.44 -8.55 -28.09
C HIS A 823 6.17 -8.80 -27.26
N LEU A 824 4.99 -8.51 -27.83
CA LEU A 824 3.71 -8.84 -27.23
C LEU A 824 3.57 -10.36 -26.98
N LEU A 825 3.91 -11.16 -27.99
CA LEU A 825 3.86 -12.63 -27.87
C LEU A 825 4.83 -13.17 -26.80
N VAL A 826 6.07 -12.63 -26.72
CA VAL A 826 7.06 -13.04 -25.72
C VAL A 826 6.58 -12.67 -24.31
N VAL A 827 6.06 -11.47 -24.12
CA VAL A 827 5.53 -11.02 -22.80
C VAL A 827 4.27 -11.81 -22.45
N GLY A 828 3.40 -12.09 -23.42
CA GLY A 828 2.21 -12.93 -23.22
C GLY A 828 2.59 -14.38 -22.86
N ALA A 829 3.58 -14.94 -23.53
CA ALA A 829 4.09 -16.28 -23.21
C ALA A 829 4.72 -16.34 -21.80
N LEU A 830 5.46 -15.31 -21.40
CA LEU A 830 6.00 -15.20 -20.05
C LEU A 830 4.89 -15.13 -19.00
N LEU A 831 3.85 -14.32 -19.25
CA LEU A 831 2.68 -14.23 -18.38
C LEU A 831 1.97 -15.59 -18.27
N ALA A 832 1.72 -16.24 -19.39
CA ALA A 832 1.09 -17.57 -19.43
C ALA A 832 1.92 -18.63 -18.67
N LEU A 833 3.25 -18.58 -18.81
CA LEU A 833 4.16 -19.45 -18.07
C LEU A 833 4.09 -19.20 -16.56
N LEU A 834 4.13 -17.93 -16.13
CA LEU A 834 4.05 -17.56 -14.70
C LEU A 834 2.72 -18.00 -14.10
N LEU A 835 1.61 -17.75 -14.80
CA LEU A 835 0.28 -18.19 -14.36
C LEU A 835 0.16 -19.72 -14.35
N GLY A 836 0.69 -20.39 -15.37
CA GLY A 836 0.69 -21.85 -15.46
C GLY A 836 1.48 -22.50 -14.32
N VAL A 837 2.66 -21.96 -14.00
CA VAL A 837 3.47 -22.44 -12.86
C VAL A 837 2.75 -22.16 -11.54
N ALA A 838 2.21 -20.96 -11.35
CA ALA A 838 1.47 -20.61 -10.13
C ALA A 838 0.24 -21.50 -9.94
N THR A 839 -0.53 -21.72 -11.00
CA THR A 839 -1.69 -22.62 -11.01
C THR A 839 -1.28 -24.07 -10.73
N GLY A 840 -0.23 -24.56 -11.40
CA GLY A 840 0.27 -25.93 -11.20
C GLY A 840 0.71 -26.18 -9.75
N LEU A 841 1.46 -25.24 -9.16
CA LEU A 841 1.85 -25.31 -7.74
C LEU A 841 0.64 -25.25 -6.80
N ASP A 842 -0.38 -24.46 -7.14
CA ASP A 842 -1.57 -24.34 -6.32
C ASP A 842 -2.49 -25.57 -6.41
N LEU A 843 -2.57 -26.21 -7.56
CA LEU A 843 -3.30 -27.47 -7.76
C LEU A 843 -2.66 -28.66 -7.03
N LEU A 844 -1.35 -28.59 -6.74
CA LEU A 844 -0.65 -29.60 -5.91
C LEU A 844 -0.99 -29.50 -4.42
N ARG A 845 -1.66 -28.41 -4.00
CA ARG A 845 -2.13 -28.25 -2.62
C ARG A 845 -3.42 -29.05 -2.40
N GLU A 846 -3.68 -29.36 -1.14
CA GLU A 846 -4.98 -29.91 -0.76
C GLU A 846 -6.11 -28.98 -1.22
N PRO A 847 -7.27 -29.49 -1.65
CA PRO A 847 -8.38 -28.68 -2.20
C PRO A 847 -8.77 -27.49 -1.33
N GLU A 848 -8.74 -27.69 0.00
CA GLU A 848 -9.06 -26.65 1.01
C GLU A 848 -8.00 -25.55 1.09
N ALA A 849 -6.74 -25.86 0.79
CA ALA A 849 -5.62 -24.92 0.84
C ALA A 849 -5.39 -24.17 -0.49
N ARG A 850 -6.18 -24.47 -1.53
CA ARG A 850 -6.05 -23.83 -2.86
C ARG A 850 -6.47 -22.37 -2.81
N THR A 851 -5.72 -21.56 -3.54
CA THR A 851 -6.08 -20.13 -3.71
C THR A 851 -7.26 -19.96 -4.68
N HIS A 852 -7.74 -18.74 -4.84
CA HIS A 852 -8.76 -18.43 -5.85
C HIS A 852 -8.32 -18.79 -7.28
N LEU A 853 -7.00 -18.74 -7.57
CA LEU A 853 -6.46 -19.11 -8.88
C LEU A 853 -6.57 -20.62 -9.14
N GLY A 854 -6.20 -21.44 -8.16
CA GLY A 854 -6.29 -22.89 -8.27
C GLY A 854 -7.74 -23.39 -8.35
N ARG A 855 -8.64 -22.76 -7.59
CA ARG A 855 -10.09 -23.05 -7.66
C ARG A 855 -10.66 -22.63 -9.02
N PHE A 856 -10.40 -21.41 -9.48
CA PHE A 856 -10.82 -20.95 -10.81
C PHE A 856 -10.30 -21.87 -11.94
N ALA A 857 -9.07 -22.32 -11.83
CA ALA A 857 -8.51 -23.25 -12.80
C ALA A 857 -9.17 -24.64 -12.73
N ALA A 858 -9.43 -25.16 -11.54
CA ALA A 858 -10.17 -26.40 -11.35
C ALA A 858 -11.58 -26.32 -11.96
N ASP A 859 -12.30 -25.22 -11.74
CA ASP A 859 -13.64 -24.97 -12.32
C ASP A 859 -13.57 -24.82 -13.85
N LEU A 860 -12.54 -24.14 -14.37
CA LEU A 860 -12.33 -23.95 -15.82
C LEU A 860 -12.06 -25.28 -16.55
N PHE A 861 -11.25 -26.16 -15.93
CA PHE A 861 -10.92 -27.48 -16.49
C PHE A 861 -11.99 -28.54 -16.14
N GLY A 862 -12.79 -28.32 -15.08
CA GLY A 862 -13.88 -29.20 -14.68
C GLY A 862 -15.15 -29.10 -15.54
N GLY A 863 -15.26 -28.08 -16.41
CA GLY A 863 -16.35 -27.99 -17.41
C GLY A 863 -17.65 -27.32 -16.90
N ASP A 864 -17.69 -26.77 -15.69
CA ASP A 864 -18.92 -26.24 -15.05
C ASP A 864 -19.42 -24.87 -15.57
N GLY A 865 -18.86 -24.34 -16.65
CA GLY A 865 -19.37 -23.12 -17.33
C GLY A 865 -19.29 -21.80 -16.54
N THR A 866 -18.69 -21.78 -15.37
CA THR A 866 -18.70 -20.63 -14.45
C THR A 866 -17.76 -19.48 -14.84
N ALA A 867 -16.83 -19.70 -15.78
CA ALA A 867 -15.87 -18.68 -16.22
C ALA A 867 -16.55 -17.46 -16.87
N GLY A 868 -17.55 -17.69 -17.72
CA GLY A 868 -18.32 -16.61 -18.37
C GLY A 868 -19.12 -15.76 -17.37
N THR A 869 -19.68 -16.40 -16.34
CA THR A 869 -20.40 -15.70 -15.26
C THR A 869 -19.46 -14.85 -14.41
N THR A 870 -18.24 -15.31 -14.20
CA THR A 870 -17.21 -14.53 -13.46
C THR A 870 -16.81 -13.26 -14.21
N ILE A 871 -16.62 -13.33 -15.53
CA ILE A 871 -16.25 -12.17 -16.36
C ILE A 871 -17.43 -11.16 -16.39
N SER A 872 -18.66 -11.61 -16.61
CA SER A 872 -19.83 -10.73 -16.64
C SER A 872 -20.08 -10.04 -15.29
N ARG A 873 -19.88 -10.76 -14.18
CA ARG A 873 -19.96 -10.21 -12.81
C ARG A 873 -18.92 -9.12 -12.59
N LYS A 874 -17.68 -9.32 -13.02
CA LYS A 874 -16.61 -8.31 -12.89
C LYS A 874 -16.94 -7.07 -13.69
N LEU A 875 -17.39 -7.20 -14.92
CA LEU A 875 -17.81 -6.09 -15.77
C LEU A 875 -18.96 -5.28 -15.14
N ALA A 876 -19.98 -5.97 -14.67
CA ALA A 876 -21.12 -5.34 -13.98
C ALA A 876 -20.68 -4.61 -12.68
N THR A 877 -19.74 -5.18 -11.94
CA THR A 877 -19.18 -4.56 -10.74
C THR A 877 -18.41 -3.29 -11.10
N ASN A 878 -17.56 -3.32 -12.14
CA ASN A 878 -16.78 -2.17 -12.58
C ASN A 878 -17.67 -1.01 -13.07
N LEU A 879 -18.75 -1.32 -13.80
CA LEU A 879 -19.74 -0.31 -14.21
C LEU A 879 -20.47 0.31 -13.02
N ARG A 880 -20.80 -0.49 -12.00
CA ARG A 880 -21.42 0.03 -10.77
C ARG A 880 -20.48 0.92 -9.99
N VAL A 881 -19.21 0.53 -9.83
CA VAL A 881 -18.18 1.31 -9.12
C VAL A 881 -17.93 2.64 -9.84
N LEU A 882 -18.01 2.66 -11.18
CA LEU A 882 -17.91 3.90 -11.97
C LEU A 882 -18.97 4.94 -11.55
N GLY A 883 -20.21 4.49 -11.28
CA GLY A 883 -21.32 5.36 -10.90
C GLY A 883 -21.40 5.71 -9.41
N THR A 884 -20.76 4.93 -8.54
CA THR A 884 -20.91 5.07 -7.08
C THR A 884 -19.65 5.53 -6.34
N SER A 885 -18.46 5.37 -6.95
CA SER A 885 -17.20 5.74 -6.30
C SER A 885 -16.90 7.23 -6.45
N ILE A 886 -16.57 7.89 -5.33
CA ILE A 886 -16.08 9.28 -5.34
C ILE A 886 -14.80 9.45 -6.18
N TRP A 887 -13.95 8.43 -6.22
CA TRP A 887 -12.71 8.44 -7.01
C TRP A 887 -12.95 8.51 -8.51
N ALA A 888 -14.16 8.17 -9.00
CA ALA A 888 -14.49 8.27 -10.41
C ALA A 888 -14.33 9.69 -10.95
N TRP A 889 -14.55 10.73 -10.13
CA TRP A 889 -14.38 12.13 -10.51
C TRP A 889 -12.92 12.51 -10.78
N MET A 890 -11.98 11.82 -10.16
CA MET A 890 -10.56 12.08 -10.36
C MET A 890 -10.10 11.82 -11.80
N VAL A 891 -10.73 10.85 -12.47
CA VAL A 891 -10.35 10.48 -13.85
C VAL A 891 -10.62 11.60 -14.85
N PRO A 892 -11.84 12.16 -15.00
CA PRO A 892 -12.09 13.26 -15.91
C PRO A 892 -11.33 14.53 -15.51
N ILE A 893 -11.23 14.85 -14.21
CA ILE A 893 -10.47 16.03 -13.72
C ILE A 893 -9.02 15.95 -14.18
N SER A 894 -8.36 14.82 -13.92
CA SER A 894 -6.95 14.65 -14.31
C SER A 894 -6.78 14.54 -15.83
N ALA A 895 -7.71 13.89 -16.55
CA ALA A 895 -7.64 13.78 -17.99
C ALA A 895 -7.73 15.15 -18.68
N VAL A 896 -8.65 16.02 -18.25
CA VAL A 896 -8.79 17.39 -18.75
C VAL A 896 -7.51 18.18 -18.48
N PHE A 897 -6.96 18.09 -17.26
CA PHE A 897 -5.71 18.75 -16.91
C PHE A 897 -4.53 18.25 -17.78
N MET A 898 -4.38 16.93 -17.93
CA MET A 898 -3.31 16.33 -18.73
C MET A 898 -3.43 16.75 -20.19
N LEU A 899 -4.64 16.75 -20.75
CA LEU A 899 -4.91 17.19 -22.12
C LEU A 899 -4.55 18.67 -22.28
N TYR A 900 -4.94 19.52 -21.33
CA TYR A 900 -4.57 20.94 -21.33
C TYR A 900 -3.05 21.13 -21.37
N VAL A 901 -2.31 20.45 -20.47
CA VAL A 901 -0.84 20.57 -20.40
C VAL A 901 -0.17 20.10 -21.70
N LEU A 902 -0.69 19.03 -22.33
CA LEU A 902 -0.10 18.46 -23.53
C LEU A 902 -0.45 19.23 -24.82
N VAL A 903 -1.61 19.89 -24.88
CA VAL A 903 -2.11 20.58 -26.10
C VAL A 903 -1.83 22.08 -26.08
N HIS A 904 -2.06 22.76 -24.94
CA HIS A 904 -1.93 24.24 -24.85
C HIS A 904 -0.52 24.73 -24.56
N LEU A 905 0.34 23.86 -24.07
CA LEU A 905 1.76 24.16 -24.09
C LEU A 905 2.28 23.72 -25.47
N ASP A 906 2.64 24.65 -26.34
CA ASP A 906 3.39 24.39 -27.61
C ASP A 906 4.66 23.55 -27.34
N ARG A 907 4.93 23.29 -26.09
CA ARG A 907 6.04 22.54 -25.48
C ARG A 907 5.70 21.08 -25.10
N GLY A 908 4.50 20.57 -25.38
CA GLY A 908 4.17 19.18 -25.01
C GLY A 908 5.14 18.15 -25.59
N ALA A 909 5.68 18.43 -26.78
CA ALA A 909 6.74 17.62 -27.38
C ALA A 909 8.10 17.78 -26.70
N GLU A 910 8.37 18.93 -26.08
CA GLU A 910 9.59 19.21 -25.31
C GLU A 910 9.53 18.59 -23.92
N LEU A 911 8.38 18.62 -23.26
CA LEU A 911 8.17 18.02 -21.94
C LEU A 911 8.30 16.49 -21.99
N LEU A 912 7.77 15.87 -23.04
CA LEU A 912 7.75 14.43 -23.25
C LEU A 912 8.34 14.06 -24.62
N PRO A 913 9.66 14.21 -24.84
CA PRO A 913 10.30 13.92 -26.12
C PRO A 913 10.03 12.48 -26.57
N ARG A 914 9.90 12.29 -27.89
CA ARG A 914 9.70 10.94 -28.45
C ARG A 914 10.87 10.03 -28.09
N GLY A 915 10.57 8.87 -27.51
CA GLY A 915 11.56 7.87 -27.10
C GLY A 915 12.25 8.16 -25.76
N SER A 916 11.92 9.26 -25.05
CA SER A 916 12.39 9.51 -23.71
C SER A 916 11.79 8.54 -22.69
N ALA A 917 12.53 8.18 -21.64
CA ALA A 917 11.99 7.35 -20.58
C ALA A 917 10.87 8.06 -19.81
N ARG A 918 10.87 9.40 -19.78
CA ARG A 918 9.76 10.22 -19.24
C ARG A 918 8.44 9.93 -19.94
N ARG A 919 8.43 9.96 -21.28
CA ARG A 919 7.23 9.65 -22.07
C ARG A 919 6.79 8.21 -21.91
N ILE A 920 7.74 7.27 -21.91
CA ILE A 920 7.47 5.85 -21.69
C ILE A 920 6.83 5.63 -20.30
N GLY A 921 7.31 6.32 -19.27
CA GLY A 921 6.77 6.26 -17.92
C GLY A 921 5.32 6.72 -17.82
N VAL A 922 4.96 7.82 -18.49
CA VAL A 922 3.56 8.30 -18.56
C VAL A 922 2.67 7.27 -19.25
N ILE A 923 3.08 6.77 -20.41
CA ILE A 923 2.30 5.78 -21.18
C ILE A 923 2.13 4.48 -20.38
N ALA A 924 3.20 4.02 -19.74
CA ALA A 924 3.17 2.80 -18.94
C ALA A 924 2.30 2.96 -17.68
N ALA A 925 2.32 4.12 -17.02
CA ALA A 925 1.42 4.39 -15.90
C ALA A 925 -0.05 4.41 -16.34
N ILE A 926 -0.37 5.05 -17.47
CA ILE A 926 -1.72 5.00 -18.06
C ILE A 926 -2.12 3.54 -18.35
N ALA A 927 -1.19 2.72 -18.89
CA ALA A 927 -1.44 1.31 -19.15
C ALA A 927 -1.72 0.52 -17.87
N VAL A 928 -1.03 0.79 -16.76
CA VAL A 928 -1.36 0.23 -15.43
C VAL A 928 -2.79 0.58 -15.05
N GLY A 929 -3.19 1.85 -15.20
CA GLY A 929 -4.54 2.31 -14.90
C GLY A 929 -5.61 1.62 -15.73
N LEU A 930 -5.43 1.53 -17.05
CA LEU A 930 -6.42 0.96 -17.99
C LEU A 930 -6.53 -0.56 -17.86
N LEU A 931 -5.40 -1.27 -17.79
CA LEU A 931 -5.43 -2.71 -17.59
C LEU A 931 -5.93 -3.07 -16.19
N GLY A 932 -5.52 -2.32 -15.17
CA GLY A 932 -6.03 -2.49 -13.82
C GLY A 932 -7.54 -2.23 -13.73
N PHE A 933 -8.09 -1.25 -14.47
CA PHE A 933 -9.54 -1.06 -14.61
C PHE A 933 -10.23 -2.30 -15.19
N ALA A 934 -9.65 -2.89 -16.21
CA ALA A 934 -10.27 -4.03 -16.91
C ALA A 934 -10.23 -5.34 -16.09
N VAL A 935 -9.15 -5.54 -15.34
CA VAL A 935 -8.88 -6.84 -14.68
C VAL A 935 -9.30 -6.83 -13.21
N ASN A 936 -9.29 -5.67 -12.54
CA ASN A 936 -9.48 -5.56 -11.11
C ASN A 936 -10.93 -5.21 -10.73
N ASP A 937 -11.43 -5.73 -9.62
CA ASP A 937 -12.81 -5.54 -9.15
C ASP A 937 -13.11 -4.08 -8.68
N SER A 938 -12.08 -3.27 -8.47
CA SER A 938 -12.21 -1.85 -8.10
C SER A 938 -12.25 -0.89 -9.30
N GLY A 939 -12.07 -1.40 -10.51
CA GLY A 939 -12.28 -0.67 -11.75
C GLY A 939 -11.66 0.73 -11.78
N VAL A 940 -12.53 1.75 -11.86
CA VAL A 940 -12.13 3.16 -11.99
C VAL A 940 -11.24 3.69 -10.86
N VAL A 941 -11.32 3.11 -9.67
CA VAL A 941 -10.50 3.54 -8.52
C VAL A 941 -9.02 3.31 -8.81
N VAL A 942 -8.67 2.21 -9.49
CA VAL A 942 -7.29 1.92 -9.90
C VAL A 942 -6.78 3.02 -10.85
N THR A 943 -7.56 3.36 -11.87
CA THR A 943 -7.20 4.42 -12.82
C THR A 943 -7.05 5.77 -12.13
N ALA A 944 -7.98 6.10 -11.22
CA ALA A 944 -7.97 7.36 -10.48
C ALA A 944 -6.69 7.52 -9.65
N LEU A 945 -6.29 6.47 -8.93
CA LEU A 945 -5.09 6.51 -8.08
C LEU A 945 -3.79 6.57 -8.89
N VAL A 946 -3.75 5.98 -10.08
CA VAL A 946 -2.63 6.19 -11.03
C VAL A 946 -2.54 7.66 -11.43
N PHE A 947 -3.68 8.31 -11.70
CA PHE A 947 -3.74 9.71 -12.13
C PHE A 947 -3.33 10.69 -11.02
N VAL A 948 -3.44 10.31 -9.74
CA VAL A 948 -2.89 11.07 -8.60
C VAL A 948 -1.40 11.38 -8.81
N TYR A 949 -0.65 10.50 -9.46
CA TYR A 949 0.78 10.70 -9.70
C TYR A 949 1.08 11.37 -11.05
N LEU A 950 0.25 11.14 -12.06
CA LEU A 950 0.50 11.67 -13.41
C LEU A 950 0.31 13.19 -13.50
N GLY A 951 -0.66 13.74 -12.79
CA GLY A 951 -0.84 15.20 -12.72
C GLY A 951 0.35 15.92 -12.08
N PRO A 952 0.78 15.55 -10.87
CA PRO A 952 2.02 16.05 -10.28
C PRO A 952 3.24 15.85 -11.16
N TYR A 953 3.36 14.72 -11.85
CA TYR A 953 4.45 14.46 -12.79
C TYR A 953 4.54 15.51 -13.90
N LEU A 954 3.43 15.77 -14.58
CA LEU A 954 3.37 16.76 -15.67
C LEU A 954 3.53 18.19 -15.15
N THR A 955 2.95 18.49 -13.98
CA THR A 955 3.09 19.81 -13.35
C THR A 955 4.54 20.11 -12.98
N LEU A 956 5.25 19.17 -12.37
CA LEU A 956 6.66 19.37 -12.03
C LEU A 956 7.54 19.57 -13.25
N LEU A 957 7.26 18.89 -14.35
CA LEU A 957 7.95 19.14 -15.64
C LEU A 957 7.65 20.53 -16.18
N ALA A 958 6.38 20.93 -16.16
CA ALA A 958 5.96 22.24 -16.68
C ALA A 958 6.48 23.43 -15.87
N LEU A 959 6.62 23.24 -14.55
CA LEU A 959 7.17 24.26 -13.64
C LEU A 959 8.71 24.38 -13.68
N HIS A 960 9.39 23.45 -14.33
CA HIS A 960 10.86 23.44 -14.36
C HIS A 960 11.35 24.06 -15.65
N HIS A 961 11.73 25.32 -15.58
CA HIS A 961 12.46 26.00 -16.63
C HIS A 961 13.94 25.99 -16.26
N GLU A 962 14.78 25.30 -17.01
CA GLU A 962 16.24 25.46 -16.91
C GLU A 962 16.60 26.71 -17.71
N PRO A 963 16.93 27.84 -17.05
CA PRO A 963 17.44 28.98 -17.78
C PRO A 963 18.79 28.60 -18.39
N GLU A 964 19.05 29.03 -19.64
CA GLU A 964 20.35 28.84 -20.27
C GLU A 964 21.43 29.54 -19.45
N PRO A 965 22.61 28.91 -19.25
CA PRO A 965 23.73 29.54 -18.55
C PRO A 965 24.19 30.78 -19.32
N ILE A 966 24.39 31.90 -18.61
CA ILE A 966 24.86 33.16 -19.17
C ILE A 966 26.38 33.18 -19.12
N LEU A 967 27.01 33.20 -20.29
CA LEU A 967 28.45 33.42 -20.42
C LEU A 967 28.71 34.92 -20.63
N VAL A 968 29.44 35.54 -19.70
CA VAL A 968 29.91 36.92 -19.85
C VAL A 968 31.41 36.83 -20.19
N VAL A 969 31.74 37.14 -21.44
CA VAL A 969 33.12 37.17 -21.92
C VAL A 969 33.69 38.55 -21.63
N ASN A 970 34.86 38.57 -20.99
CA ASN A 970 35.56 39.80 -20.67
C ASN A 970 36.63 40.08 -21.75
N ASP A 971 36.28 40.93 -22.68
CA ASP A 971 37.16 41.29 -23.86
C ASP A 971 38.33 42.26 -23.53
N ARG A 972 38.68 42.44 -22.24
CA ARG A 972 39.76 43.34 -21.85
C ARG A 972 41.10 42.64 -21.65
#